data_ffb318d4a7f5c2e7f402655739fa5eaa
#
_entry.id   ffb318d4a7f5c2e7f402655739fa5eaa
#
_cell.length_a   1.000
_cell.length_b   1.000
_cell.length_c   1.000
_cell.angle_alpha   90.00
_cell.angle_beta   90.00
_cell.angle_gamma   90.00
#
_symmetry.space_group_name_H-M   'P 1'
#
loop_
_entity.id
_entity.type
_entity.pdbx_description
1 polymer ?
#
loop_
_entity_poly.entity_id
_entity_poly.type
_entity_poly.pdbx_seq_one_letter_code
_entity_poly.pdbx_strand_id
1 'polypeptide(L)'
;MSLNQYTQKIDRYLSKNEGLPIVVDVQNEADQIELVQHYHVGKNELITASKYCASDEMPRYEELLNDLATLDGVLIVTGATSYLKLDGEQELQRFMRKLLSMSIKGHVIFITYQCKRYLPLYDQRIARRIVVMENSEKKAPNIVFTDPSIPLPPKYEAIKGMENFAAMVEARSADTMYVVTRKSKDVFPHSLYNITSLQNAYDALLLKDDSTRVLPEEIGTSAQWSYAMKLFEHKSKWADVIDDEFGGHTMLEHIFSNYANFSTDRKWLYFIALKLFGAKNNWCLTTAARKANSVNDFKKQVYRSILDKSIDDNDFWECYESRKVVLQQMGNPSSELTSYCKVVFSKGVNTICYLTDNTQKEQETIFAFLDKYGLKLDRNKLMDILSKVYPALYQYLLPYRFGNALLDQYFQDYKYQKVINKILPEFVSQVEDQAEKREYNYILAPRTSVIESLNRKDAQLYFMDAMGVEYLGYILSVCRDLNLIASIKVCVSELPSITSRNKEFLELFADARYQTVPIKDIDDIKHHGKYDFDFYNNSKLPIHLIKELEVIRTVLKKIRNDLAESPLQRVFMIADHGASRLAVLHDTENVWEMAEKGQHSGRCCPKSDVDQKPDFAADAGDFWALANYDRFKGGRKANVEVHGGATLEELCVPIIELSYMSEKPEIALMPIDNEVFAIGDIPEIEVSFRKKAALKIFSTVSLQNVSLAVDRTFYPATDIGNNCYRVDMPELKKQGTYYADVCSGDNVIAEELPFVIKKEGQKERSLL
;
A
#
# COMPACT_ATOMS: atom_id res chain seq x y z
N MET A 1 -45.70 -39.42 43.51
CA MET A 1 -45.95 -40.77 44.13
C MET A 1 -44.68 -41.18 44.83
N SER A 2 -44.75 -41.94 45.96
CA SER A 2 -43.53 -42.41 46.62
C SER A 2 -42.94 -43.61 45.86
N LEU A 3 -41.62 -43.83 45.91
CA LEU A 3 -40.92 -45.01 45.30
C LEU A 3 -41.69 -46.33 45.58
N ASN A 4 -42.21 -46.49 46.77
CA ASN A 4 -42.99 -47.69 47.17
C ASN A 4 -44.17 -48.05 46.24
N GLN A 5 -44.76 -47.15 45.49
CA GLN A 5 -45.88 -47.48 44.56
C GLN A 5 -45.33 -48.02 43.22
N TYR A 6 -44.14 -47.61 42.80
CA TYR A 6 -43.51 -48.09 41.57
C TYR A 6 -42.81 -49.41 41.78
N THR A 7 -42.15 -49.62 42.92
CA THR A 7 -41.50 -50.87 43.29
C THR A 7 -42.47 -52.03 43.42
N GLN A 8 -43.71 -51.84 43.95
CA GLN A 8 -44.72 -52.87 43.99
C GLN A 8 -45.07 -53.53 42.65
N LYS A 9 -45.04 -52.77 41.57
CA LYS A 9 -45.25 -53.31 40.20
C LYS A 9 -44.03 -54.10 39.72
N ILE A 10 -42.84 -53.65 40.01
CA ILE A 10 -41.57 -54.31 39.62
C ILE A 10 -41.37 -55.57 40.43
N ASP A 11 -41.64 -55.56 41.76
CA ASP A 11 -41.60 -56.72 42.65
C ASP A 11 -42.58 -57.80 42.26
N ARG A 12 -43.80 -57.43 41.87
CA ARG A 12 -44.83 -58.37 41.32
C ARG A 12 -44.31 -58.98 40.00
N TYR A 13 -43.61 -58.23 39.16
CA TYR A 13 -43.01 -58.76 37.94
C TYR A 13 -41.86 -59.73 38.27
N LEU A 14 -41.03 -59.43 39.20
CA LEU A 14 -39.90 -60.28 39.63
C LEU A 14 -40.39 -61.57 40.31
N SER A 15 -41.58 -61.56 40.94
CA SER A 15 -42.20 -62.76 41.58
C SER A 15 -42.86 -63.71 40.57
N LYS A 16 -43.01 -63.33 39.28
CA LYS A 16 -43.59 -64.09 38.19
C LYS A 16 -42.60 -64.32 37.07
N ASN A 17 -42.50 -65.55 36.59
CA ASN A 17 -41.65 -65.83 35.42
C ASN A 17 -42.50 -65.65 34.13
N GLU A 18 -42.68 -64.39 33.65
CA GLU A 18 -43.48 -64.10 32.45
C GLU A 18 -42.65 -64.28 31.18
N GLY A 19 -41.30 -64.40 31.23
CA GLY A 19 -40.43 -64.56 30.10
C GLY A 19 -40.37 -63.34 29.17
N LEU A 20 -40.75 -62.16 29.67
CA LEU A 20 -40.80 -60.88 28.92
C LEU A 20 -40.28 -59.74 29.80
N PRO A 21 -39.60 -58.72 29.26
CA PRO A 21 -39.03 -57.61 30.02
C PRO A 21 -40.08 -56.64 30.57
N ILE A 22 -39.69 -55.93 31.68
CA ILE A 22 -40.42 -54.77 32.19
C ILE A 22 -39.65 -53.52 31.85
N VAL A 23 -40.30 -52.43 31.46
CA VAL A 23 -39.73 -51.15 31.18
C VAL A 23 -40.09 -50.15 32.28
N VAL A 24 -39.11 -49.43 32.79
CA VAL A 24 -39.30 -48.38 33.80
C VAL A 24 -38.78 -47.07 33.26
N ASP A 25 -39.68 -46.10 32.99
CA ASP A 25 -39.31 -44.78 32.48
C ASP A 25 -39.11 -43.81 33.64
N VAL A 26 -37.85 -43.35 33.79
CA VAL A 26 -37.46 -42.36 34.80
C VAL A 26 -37.35 -40.97 34.17
N GLN A 27 -37.59 -39.92 34.97
CA GLN A 27 -37.59 -38.53 34.48
C GLN A 27 -36.33 -37.72 34.87
N ASN A 28 -35.55 -38.23 35.81
CA ASN A 28 -34.34 -37.59 36.30
C ASN A 28 -33.34 -38.62 36.82
N GLU A 29 -32.06 -38.17 37.05
CA GLU A 29 -30.97 -39.01 37.52
C GLU A 29 -31.20 -39.58 38.92
N ALA A 30 -31.81 -38.81 39.83
CA ALA A 30 -32.02 -39.24 41.19
C ALA A 30 -32.93 -40.49 41.24
N ASP A 31 -34.02 -40.50 40.45
CA ASP A 31 -34.94 -41.65 40.34
C ASP A 31 -34.22 -42.87 39.73
N GLN A 32 -33.30 -42.65 38.76
CA GLN A 32 -32.53 -43.74 38.17
C GLN A 32 -31.55 -44.36 39.16
N ILE A 33 -30.81 -43.52 39.90
CA ILE A 33 -29.87 -43.98 40.93
C ILE A 33 -30.62 -44.75 42.03
N GLU A 34 -31.73 -44.20 42.53
CA GLU A 34 -32.53 -44.83 43.57
C GLU A 34 -33.06 -46.20 43.13
N LEU A 35 -33.55 -46.27 41.87
CA LEU A 35 -34.05 -47.53 41.31
C LEU A 35 -32.93 -48.57 41.12
N VAL A 36 -31.79 -48.13 40.58
CA VAL A 36 -30.61 -49.03 40.42
C VAL A 36 -30.13 -49.51 41.77
N GLN A 37 -29.95 -48.63 42.75
CA GLN A 37 -29.52 -49.03 44.11
C GLN A 37 -30.48 -50.04 44.77
N HIS A 38 -31.79 -49.88 44.57
CA HIS A 38 -32.81 -50.78 45.14
C HIS A 38 -32.73 -52.18 44.54
N TYR A 39 -32.53 -52.32 43.22
CA TYR A 39 -32.60 -53.63 42.54
C TYR A 39 -31.25 -54.26 42.26
N HIS A 40 -30.12 -53.49 42.22
CA HIS A 40 -28.78 -53.99 42.02
C HIS A 40 -28.21 -54.51 43.35
N VAL A 41 -28.78 -55.62 43.86
CA VAL A 41 -28.40 -56.28 45.12
C VAL A 41 -28.16 -57.78 44.91
N GLY A 42 -27.23 -58.32 45.65
CA GLY A 42 -26.94 -59.76 45.61
C GLY A 42 -26.29 -60.20 44.28
N LYS A 43 -27.01 -61.04 43.51
CA LYS A 43 -26.57 -61.60 42.23
C LYS A 43 -27.17 -60.85 41.02
N ASN A 44 -27.92 -59.78 41.25
CA ASN A 44 -28.53 -59.00 40.16
C ASN A 44 -27.42 -58.25 39.41
N GLU A 45 -27.44 -58.27 38.07
CA GLU A 45 -26.42 -57.67 37.23
C GLU A 45 -26.92 -56.34 36.68
N LEU A 46 -26.05 -55.30 36.79
CA LEU A 46 -26.26 -54.02 36.16
C LEU A 46 -25.56 -54.00 34.79
N ILE A 47 -26.31 -53.79 33.74
CA ILE A 47 -25.85 -53.70 32.36
C ILE A 47 -26.03 -52.27 31.88
N THR A 48 -24.94 -51.61 31.57
CA THR A 48 -24.98 -50.29 30.93
C THR A 48 -24.81 -50.41 29.41
N ALA A 49 -25.55 -49.69 28.63
CA ALA A 49 -25.43 -49.73 27.17
C ALA A 49 -24.02 -49.37 26.66
N SER A 50 -23.27 -48.60 27.42
CA SER A 50 -21.88 -48.25 27.14
C SER A 50 -20.93 -49.46 27.07
N LYS A 51 -21.27 -50.60 27.76
CA LYS A 51 -20.51 -51.85 27.68
C LYS A 51 -20.49 -52.45 26.27
N TYR A 52 -21.45 -52.09 25.43
CA TYR A 52 -21.59 -52.54 24.06
C TYR A 52 -21.05 -51.52 23.04
N CYS A 53 -20.46 -50.45 23.49
CA CYS A 53 -19.75 -49.48 22.64
C CYS A 53 -18.32 -49.90 22.38
N ALA A 54 -17.83 -49.83 21.15
CA ALA A 54 -16.43 -49.71 20.90
C ALA A 54 -15.96 -48.30 21.21
N SER A 55 -14.64 -48.04 21.23
CA SER A 55 -14.13 -46.67 21.45
C SER A 55 -14.68 -45.71 20.43
N ASP A 56 -15.31 -44.63 20.88
CA ASP A 56 -15.93 -43.56 20.09
C ASP A 56 -17.07 -44.08 19.14
N GLU A 57 -17.71 -45.20 19.50
CA GLU A 57 -18.78 -45.78 18.69
C GLU A 57 -20.10 -45.86 19.44
N MET A 58 -21.21 -46.01 18.70
CA MET A 58 -22.54 -46.23 19.21
C MET A 58 -22.66 -47.68 19.75
N PRO A 59 -23.63 -47.97 20.68
CA PRO A 59 -23.85 -49.30 21.17
C PRO A 59 -24.27 -50.29 20.08
N ARG A 60 -23.72 -51.51 20.13
CA ARG A 60 -24.17 -52.63 19.29
C ARG A 60 -25.45 -53.23 19.88
N TYR A 61 -26.59 -52.65 19.54
CA TYR A 61 -27.90 -53.00 20.12
C TYR A 61 -28.30 -54.47 19.94
N GLU A 62 -27.90 -55.12 18.85
CA GLU A 62 -28.20 -56.54 18.62
C GLU A 62 -27.45 -57.45 19.65
N GLU A 63 -26.25 -57.12 20.01
CA GLU A 63 -25.50 -57.81 21.06
C GLU A 63 -26.16 -57.62 22.43
N LEU A 64 -26.56 -56.35 22.76
CA LEU A 64 -27.31 -56.07 23.97
C LEU A 64 -28.58 -56.93 24.04
N LEU A 65 -29.41 -56.90 22.99
CA LEU A 65 -30.65 -57.65 22.96
C LEU A 65 -30.40 -59.18 23.06
N ASN A 66 -29.38 -59.71 22.46
CA ASN A 66 -29.00 -61.14 22.56
C ASN A 66 -28.62 -61.52 23.99
N ASP A 67 -27.83 -60.71 24.68
CA ASP A 67 -27.48 -60.93 26.07
C ASP A 67 -28.74 -60.89 26.99
N LEU A 68 -29.62 -59.92 26.76
CA LEU A 68 -30.90 -59.83 27.49
C LEU A 68 -31.78 -61.03 27.27
N ALA A 69 -31.74 -61.69 26.10
CA ALA A 69 -32.47 -62.89 25.79
C ALA A 69 -31.94 -64.17 26.44
N THR A 70 -30.63 -64.26 26.54
CA THR A 70 -29.90 -65.51 26.86
C THR A 70 -29.39 -65.59 28.27
N LEU A 71 -29.08 -64.46 28.93
CA LEU A 71 -28.58 -64.41 30.30
C LEU A 71 -29.67 -64.77 31.30
N ASP A 72 -29.28 -65.46 32.41
CA ASP A 72 -30.17 -65.86 33.50
C ASP A 72 -30.04 -64.87 34.68
N GLY A 73 -31.06 -64.87 35.59
CA GLY A 73 -31.06 -63.94 36.73
C GLY A 73 -31.83 -62.65 36.49
N VAL A 74 -31.55 -61.65 37.32
CA VAL A 74 -32.17 -60.29 37.18
C VAL A 74 -31.17 -59.36 36.58
N LEU A 75 -31.48 -58.84 35.42
CA LEU A 75 -30.69 -57.85 34.67
C LEU A 75 -31.33 -56.49 34.78
N ILE A 76 -30.55 -55.47 35.17
CA ILE A 76 -30.97 -54.07 35.24
C ILE A 76 -30.24 -53.33 34.12
N VAL A 77 -30.93 -52.71 33.19
CA VAL A 77 -30.34 -52.11 31.99
C VAL A 77 -30.54 -50.59 32.01
N THR A 78 -29.45 -49.86 31.79
CA THR A 78 -29.47 -48.37 31.74
C THR A 78 -28.74 -47.85 30.52
N GLY A 79 -28.94 -46.57 30.18
CA GLY A 79 -28.18 -45.83 29.17
C GLY A 79 -28.64 -46.02 27.72
N ALA A 80 -29.33 -47.10 27.38
CA ALA A 80 -29.66 -47.42 25.98
C ALA A 80 -30.51 -46.36 25.28
N THR A 81 -31.50 -45.82 25.99
CA THR A 81 -32.41 -44.85 25.39
C THR A 81 -31.78 -43.49 25.12
N SER A 82 -30.79 -43.12 25.86
CA SER A 82 -30.02 -41.87 25.60
C SER A 82 -29.31 -41.95 24.26
N TYR A 83 -28.74 -43.08 23.89
CA TYR A 83 -28.16 -43.31 22.55
C TYR A 83 -29.23 -43.41 21.46
N LEU A 84 -30.35 -44.15 21.71
CA LEU A 84 -31.44 -44.30 20.74
C LEU A 84 -32.08 -42.96 20.38
N LYS A 85 -32.11 -42.00 21.31
CA LYS A 85 -32.56 -40.64 21.03
C LYS A 85 -31.64 -39.88 20.07
N LEU A 86 -30.35 -40.21 19.98
CA LEU A 86 -29.47 -39.69 18.92
C LEU A 86 -29.91 -40.20 17.55
N ASP A 87 -30.26 -41.51 17.45
CA ASP A 87 -30.72 -42.12 16.20
C ASP A 87 -32.12 -41.64 15.77
N GLY A 88 -32.89 -41.10 16.71
CA GLY A 88 -34.15 -40.49 16.46
C GLY A 88 -35.37 -41.34 16.87
N GLU A 89 -36.58 -40.78 16.72
CA GLU A 89 -37.82 -41.34 17.21
C GLU A 89 -38.14 -42.72 16.61
N GLN A 90 -37.92 -42.89 15.31
CA GLN A 90 -38.26 -44.14 14.62
C GLN A 90 -37.42 -45.30 15.13
N GLU A 91 -36.11 -45.12 15.31
CA GLU A 91 -35.20 -46.17 15.82
C GLU A 91 -35.51 -46.46 17.30
N LEU A 92 -35.74 -45.42 18.10
CA LEU A 92 -36.19 -45.60 19.49
C LEU A 92 -37.48 -46.45 19.59
N GLN A 93 -38.50 -46.10 18.82
CA GLN A 93 -39.77 -46.85 18.82
C GLN A 93 -39.58 -48.28 18.27
N ARG A 94 -38.73 -48.47 17.24
CA ARG A 94 -38.45 -49.80 16.69
C ARG A 94 -37.73 -50.67 17.71
N PHE A 95 -36.76 -50.17 18.40
CA PHE A 95 -36.04 -50.87 19.46
C PHE A 95 -36.96 -51.23 20.60
N MET A 96 -37.80 -50.31 21.09
CA MET A 96 -38.73 -50.55 22.18
C MET A 96 -39.78 -51.61 21.83
N ARG A 97 -40.27 -51.65 20.59
CA ARG A 97 -41.19 -52.74 20.15
C ARG A 97 -40.47 -54.10 20.14
N LYS A 98 -39.21 -54.15 19.64
CA LYS A 98 -38.42 -55.39 19.64
C LYS A 98 -38.15 -55.88 21.07
N LEU A 99 -37.71 -55.00 21.96
CA LEU A 99 -37.50 -55.30 23.39
C LEU A 99 -38.69 -55.81 24.04
N LEU A 100 -39.84 -55.11 23.94
CA LEU A 100 -41.11 -55.49 24.63
C LEU A 100 -41.73 -56.75 24.10
N SER A 101 -41.38 -57.25 22.92
CA SER A 101 -41.89 -58.48 22.32
C SER A 101 -40.89 -59.65 22.39
N MET A 102 -39.66 -59.45 22.81
CA MET A 102 -38.64 -60.49 22.86
C MET A 102 -38.89 -61.45 24.07
N SER A 103 -38.63 -62.74 23.89
CA SER A 103 -38.57 -63.68 24.97
C SER A 103 -37.25 -63.62 25.69
N ILE A 104 -37.25 -63.67 27.02
CA ILE A 104 -36.08 -63.63 27.89
C ILE A 104 -36.08 -64.85 28.82
N LYS A 105 -34.83 -65.26 29.17
CA LYS A 105 -34.65 -66.41 30.06
C LYS A 105 -34.83 -66.06 31.55
N GLY A 106 -34.25 -64.93 31.94
CA GLY A 106 -34.28 -64.38 33.30
C GLY A 106 -35.33 -63.27 33.45
N HIS A 107 -35.05 -62.28 34.27
CA HIS A 107 -35.84 -61.09 34.44
C HIS A 107 -35.02 -59.87 33.94
N VAL A 108 -35.70 -58.97 33.19
CA VAL A 108 -35.04 -57.75 32.69
C VAL A 108 -35.83 -56.51 33.14
N ILE A 109 -35.18 -55.66 33.94
CA ILE A 109 -35.67 -54.34 34.32
C ILE A 109 -34.96 -53.37 33.38
N PHE A 110 -35.64 -52.93 32.32
CA PHE A 110 -35.05 -51.98 31.33
C PHE A 110 -35.44 -50.57 31.71
N ILE A 111 -34.44 -49.77 32.16
CA ILE A 111 -34.66 -48.40 32.57
C ILE A 111 -34.53 -47.49 31.35
N THR A 112 -35.61 -46.78 31.03
CA THR A 112 -35.63 -45.75 30.01
C THR A 112 -35.55 -44.35 30.64
N TYR A 113 -34.95 -43.42 29.97
CA TYR A 113 -34.75 -42.06 30.46
C TYR A 113 -35.57 -41.06 29.65
N GLN A 114 -36.68 -40.51 30.27
CA GLN A 114 -37.60 -39.54 29.64
C GLN A 114 -38.17 -40.02 28.29
N CYS A 115 -38.66 -41.21 28.24
CA CYS A 115 -39.19 -41.81 27.02
C CYS A 115 -40.72 -41.93 26.99
N LYS A 116 -41.48 -41.45 28.00
CA LYS A 116 -42.91 -41.57 28.13
C LYS A 116 -43.66 -41.34 26.81
N ARG A 117 -43.31 -40.34 26.04
CA ARG A 117 -43.96 -39.98 24.77
C ARG A 117 -43.78 -41.01 23.65
N TYR A 118 -42.73 -41.81 23.73
CA TYR A 118 -42.32 -42.78 22.71
C TYR A 118 -42.66 -44.21 23.07
N LEU A 119 -43.15 -44.44 24.28
CA LEU A 119 -43.54 -45.77 24.75
C LEU A 119 -44.98 -46.18 24.26
N PRO A 120 -45.17 -47.44 23.89
CA PRO A 120 -46.46 -47.91 23.34
C PRO A 120 -47.52 -48.10 24.43
N LEU A 121 -47.89 -47.05 25.16
CA LEU A 121 -48.85 -47.04 26.25
C LEU A 121 -50.31 -47.25 25.78
N TYR A 122 -50.60 -47.15 24.51
CA TYR A 122 -51.88 -47.38 23.89
C TYR A 122 -52.25 -48.87 23.77
N ASP A 123 -51.25 -49.79 23.75
CA ASP A 123 -51.51 -51.25 23.75
C ASP A 123 -51.55 -51.77 25.18
N GLN A 124 -52.75 -52.10 25.67
CA GLN A 124 -52.97 -52.57 27.04
C GLN A 124 -52.17 -53.83 27.44
N ARG A 125 -51.84 -54.69 26.47
CA ARG A 125 -51.04 -55.90 26.73
C ARG A 125 -49.55 -55.54 27.04
N ILE A 126 -49.06 -54.48 26.47
CA ILE A 126 -47.71 -53.98 26.65
C ILE A 126 -47.66 -52.99 27.82
N ALA A 127 -48.63 -52.08 27.92
CA ALA A 127 -48.69 -51.02 28.93
C ALA A 127 -48.68 -51.57 30.39
N ARG A 128 -49.14 -52.78 30.63
CA ARG A 128 -49.07 -53.43 31.96
C ARG A 128 -47.64 -53.71 32.44
N ARG A 129 -46.68 -53.80 31.47
CA ARG A 129 -45.24 -53.97 31.71
C ARG A 129 -44.47 -52.72 31.58
N ILE A 130 -45.11 -51.56 31.50
CA ILE A 130 -44.47 -50.26 31.48
C ILE A 130 -44.83 -49.53 32.78
N VAL A 131 -43.80 -49.07 33.48
CA VAL A 131 -43.90 -48.22 34.66
C VAL A 131 -43.34 -46.84 34.30
N VAL A 132 -44.15 -45.78 34.48
CA VAL A 132 -43.69 -44.41 34.25
C VAL A 132 -43.65 -43.71 35.61
N MET A 133 -42.44 -43.22 35.97
CA MET A 133 -42.26 -42.45 37.19
C MET A 133 -42.57 -40.97 36.85
N GLU A 134 -43.65 -40.46 37.53
CA GLU A 134 -44.17 -39.10 37.26
C GLU A 134 -43.50 -38.06 38.16
N ASN A 135 -42.21 -37.76 37.90
CA ASN A 135 -41.49 -36.69 38.56
C ASN A 135 -41.19 -35.54 37.58
N SER A 136 -40.61 -34.43 38.07
CA SER A 136 -40.30 -33.27 37.22
C SER A 136 -39.32 -33.62 36.12
N GLU A 137 -39.74 -33.39 34.85
CA GLU A 137 -38.92 -33.57 33.67
C GLU A 137 -37.96 -32.39 33.53
N LYS A 138 -36.67 -32.64 33.38
CA LYS A 138 -35.68 -31.61 32.98
C LYS A 138 -35.65 -31.50 31.47
N LYS A 139 -35.45 -30.25 30.96
CA LYS A 139 -35.31 -30.02 29.52
C LYS A 139 -34.08 -30.75 28.97
N ALA A 140 -34.16 -31.28 27.76
CA ALA A 140 -33.01 -31.92 27.09
C ALA A 140 -31.84 -30.95 26.91
N PRO A 141 -30.61 -31.38 27.15
CA PRO A 141 -29.43 -30.52 26.96
C PRO A 141 -29.14 -30.29 25.48
N ASN A 142 -28.47 -29.19 25.18
CA ASN A 142 -27.80 -29.01 23.89
C ASN A 142 -26.54 -29.87 23.87
N ILE A 143 -26.29 -30.58 22.78
CA ILE A 143 -25.10 -31.41 22.58
C ILE A 143 -24.18 -30.76 21.59
N VAL A 144 -22.89 -30.66 21.92
CA VAL A 144 -21.86 -30.12 21.02
C VAL A 144 -20.81 -31.21 20.77
N PHE A 145 -20.83 -31.77 19.57
CA PHE A 145 -19.79 -32.70 19.14
C PHE A 145 -18.57 -31.91 18.75
N THR A 146 -17.41 -32.26 19.30
CA THR A 146 -16.15 -31.55 19.09
C THR A 146 -15.09 -32.51 18.57
N ASP A 147 -14.48 -32.19 17.43
CA ASP A 147 -13.37 -32.97 16.90
C ASP A 147 -12.21 -33.05 17.91
N PRO A 148 -11.57 -34.23 18.09
CA PRO A 148 -10.47 -34.39 19.04
C PRO A 148 -9.27 -33.46 18.81
N SER A 149 -9.10 -32.89 17.63
CA SER A 149 -8.04 -31.93 17.32
C SER A 149 -8.29 -30.51 17.84
N ILE A 150 -9.54 -30.23 18.30
CA ILE A 150 -9.93 -28.90 18.76
C ILE A 150 -9.75 -28.82 20.29
N PRO A 151 -8.86 -27.97 20.81
CA PRO A 151 -8.72 -27.76 22.24
C PRO A 151 -9.92 -26.97 22.78
N LEU A 152 -10.70 -27.61 23.66
CA LEU A 152 -11.76 -26.94 24.39
C LEU A 152 -11.17 -26.18 25.61
N PRO A 153 -11.66 -24.96 25.89
CA PRO A 153 -11.32 -24.25 27.11
C PRO A 153 -11.67 -25.06 28.38
N PRO A 154 -10.85 -24.99 29.44
CA PRO A 154 -11.07 -25.75 30.70
C PRO A 154 -12.44 -25.49 31.37
N LYS A 155 -13.10 -24.37 31.05
CA LYS A 155 -14.42 -24.03 31.59
C LYS A 155 -15.56 -24.91 31.06
N TYR A 156 -15.32 -25.67 29.98
CA TYR A 156 -16.30 -26.57 29.41
C TYR A 156 -16.08 -28.01 29.89
N GLU A 157 -17.05 -28.58 30.57
CA GLU A 157 -17.05 -30.00 30.89
C GLU A 157 -17.22 -30.80 29.60
N ALA A 158 -16.19 -31.55 29.22
CA ALA A 158 -16.22 -32.36 28.03
C ALA A 158 -15.90 -33.80 28.36
N ILE A 159 -16.67 -34.72 27.82
CA ILE A 159 -16.36 -36.14 27.84
C ILE A 159 -15.70 -36.58 26.54
N LYS A 160 -14.86 -37.61 26.64
CA LYS A 160 -14.18 -38.21 25.48
C LYS A 160 -14.86 -39.50 25.09
N GLY A 161 -15.21 -39.62 23.80
CA GLY A 161 -15.79 -40.77 23.18
C GLY A 161 -17.31 -40.92 23.39
N MET A 162 -17.95 -41.54 22.42
CA MET A 162 -19.36 -41.80 22.44
C MET A 162 -19.78 -42.80 23.54
N GLU A 163 -18.87 -43.68 23.97
CA GLU A 163 -19.13 -44.64 25.04
C GLU A 163 -19.54 -44.01 26.38
N ASN A 164 -19.17 -42.73 26.59
CA ASN A 164 -19.53 -42.01 27.82
C ASN A 164 -20.77 -41.10 27.66
N PHE A 165 -21.38 -41.08 26.49
CA PHE A 165 -22.45 -40.15 26.12
C PHE A 165 -23.68 -40.30 27.01
N ALA A 166 -24.17 -41.54 27.22
CA ALA A 166 -25.39 -41.78 28.02
C ALA A 166 -25.20 -41.32 29.47
N ALA A 167 -24.06 -41.65 30.09
CA ALA A 167 -23.78 -41.24 31.48
C ALA A 167 -23.80 -39.72 31.62
N MET A 168 -23.21 -39.01 30.68
CA MET A 168 -23.21 -37.55 30.68
C MET A 168 -24.61 -36.95 30.54
N VAL A 169 -25.40 -37.45 29.58
CA VAL A 169 -26.73 -36.91 29.32
C VAL A 169 -27.70 -37.18 30.47
N GLU A 170 -27.56 -38.33 31.12
CA GLU A 170 -28.39 -38.74 32.24
C GLU A 170 -28.02 -38.01 33.54
N ALA A 171 -26.72 -37.73 33.78
CA ALA A 171 -26.24 -36.94 34.93
C ALA A 171 -26.61 -35.44 34.85
N ARG A 172 -26.64 -34.86 33.67
CA ARG A 172 -27.09 -33.49 33.40
C ARG A 172 -26.49 -32.40 34.31
N SER A 173 -25.17 -32.23 34.20
CA SER A 173 -24.49 -31.20 34.95
C SER A 173 -24.65 -29.80 34.37
N ALA A 174 -24.97 -29.65 33.06
CA ALA A 174 -25.07 -28.41 32.36
C ALA A 174 -26.15 -28.37 31.27
N ASP A 175 -26.57 -27.16 30.85
CA ASP A 175 -27.51 -26.96 29.73
C ASP A 175 -26.91 -27.26 28.37
N THR A 176 -25.57 -27.14 28.24
CA THR A 176 -24.81 -27.50 27.05
C THR A 176 -23.69 -28.45 27.42
N MET A 177 -23.61 -29.56 26.72
CA MET A 177 -22.69 -30.64 26.98
C MET A 177 -21.76 -30.89 25.77
N TYR A 178 -20.46 -31.03 26.00
CA TYR A 178 -19.46 -31.23 24.98
C TYR A 178 -19.00 -32.69 24.94
N VAL A 179 -19.03 -33.29 23.75
CA VAL A 179 -18.57 -34.66 23.50
C VAL A 179 -17.41 -34.59 22.49
N VAL A 180 -16.23 -34.98 22.94
CA VAL A 180 -15.05 -35.07 22.06
C VAL A 180 -15.17 -36.37 21.27
N THR A 181 -15.52 -36.28 20.00
CA THR A 181 -15.80 -37.39 19.11
C THR A 181 -15.46 -37.05 17.66
N ARG A 182 -15.17 -38.07 16.85
CA ARG A 182 -15.02 -37.93 15.39
C ARG A 182 -16.35 -37.89 14.64
N LYS A 183 -17.48 -38.11 15.33
CA LYS A 183 -18.79 -38.05 14.71
C LYS A 183 -19.27 -36.60 14.59
N SER A 184 -19.96 -36.31 13.50
CA SER A 184 -20.62 -35.01 13.28
C SER A 184 -22.13 -35.10 13.49
N LYS A 185 -22.80 -33.95 13.61
CA LYS A 185 -24.26 -33.89 13.65
C LYS A 185 -24.92 -34.57 12.44
N ASP A 186 -24.24 -34.62 11.30
CA ASP A 186 -24.80 -35.16 10.05
C ASP A 186 -24.98 -36.68 10.09
N VAL A 187 -24.29 -37.34 11.03
CA VAL A 187 -24.51 -38.79 11.32
C VAL A 187 -25.88 -39.03 11.99
N PHE A 188 -26.43 -37.99 12.64
CA PHE A 188 -27.68 -38.10 13.43
C PHE A 188 -28.75 -37.09 12.95
N PRO A 189 -29.20 -37.16 11.69
CA PRO A 189 -30.09 -36.15 11.10
C PRO A 189 -31.48 -36.12 11.72
N HIS A 190 -31.88 -37.19 12.43
CA HIS A 190 -33.19 -37.32 13.06
C HIS A 190 -33.14 -37.28 14.59
N SER A 191 -32.02 -36.85 15.17
CA SER A 191 -31.81 -36.82 16.61
C SER A 191 -32.90 -36.04 17.34
N LEU A 192 -33.29 -36.56 18.49
CA LEU A 192 -34.20 -35.88 19.42
C LEU A 192 -33.50 -34.86 20.32
N TYR A 193 -32.16 -34.77 20.25
CA TYR A 193 -31.38 -33.73 20.88
C TYR A 193 -31.06 -32.61 19.88
N ASN A 194 -30.88 -31.41 20.40
CA ASN A 194 -30.34 -30.32 19.62
C ASN A 194 -28.82 -30.50 19.55
N ILE A 195 -28.29 -30.88 18.36
CA ILE A 195 -26.88 -31.18 18.15
C ILE A 195 -26.23 -30.10 17.29
N THR A 196 -25.10 -29.62 17.74
CA THR A 196 -24.16 -28.80 16.95
C THR A 196 -22.80 -29.52 16.85
N SER A 197 -22.03 -29.23 15.81
CA SER A 197 -20.68 -29.79 15.65
C SER A 197 -19.66 -28.71 15.56
N LEU A 198 -18.50 -28.92 16.20
CA LEU A 198 -17.27 -28.17 16.06
C LEU A 198 -16.30 -29.09 15.37
N GLN A 199 -16.18 -28.96 14.05
CA GLN A 199 -15.32 -29.86 13.26
C GLN A 199 -13.97 -29.28 12.95
N ASN A 200 -13.83 -27.95 13.08
CA ASN A 200 -12.58 -27.24 12.78
C ASN A 200 -12.37 -26.05 13.72
N ALA A 201 -11.20 -25.42 13.59
CA ALA A 201 -10.82 -24.28 14.42
C ALA A 201 -11.72 -23.05 14.18
N TYR A 202 -12.30 -22.91 12.99
CA TYR A 202 -13.23 -21.81 12.68
C TYR A 202 -14.52 -21.95 13.49
N ASP A 203 -15.12 -23.14 13.54
CA ASP A 203 -16.30 -23.42 14.37
C ASP A 203 -16.04 -23.09 15.85
N ALA A 204 -14.85 -23.45 16.34
CA ALA A 204 -14.45 -23.15 17.72
C ALA A 204 -14.33 -21.64 17.97
N LEU A 205 -13.82 -20.86 17.01
CA LEU A 205 -13.73 -19.41 17.09
C LEU A 205 -15.09 -18.73 17.08
N LEU A 206 -16.06 -19.27 16.31
CA LEU A 206 -17.47 -18.80 16.33
C LEU A 206 -18.10 -18.87 17.73
N LEU A 207 -17.73 -19.87 18.54
CA LEU A 207 -18.20 -19.97 19.92
C LEU A 207 -17.47 -19.06 20.89
N LYS A 208 -16.22 -18.67 20.57
CA LYS A 208 -15.43 -17.79 21.44
C LYS A 208 -15.80 -16.33 21.28
N ASP A 209 -16.00 -15.90 20.02
CA ASP A 209 -16.31 -14.51 19.69
C ASP A 209 -17.29 -14.45 18.53
N ASP A 210 -18.49 -13.92 18.80
CA ASP A 210 -19.56 -13.75 17.81
C ASP A 210 -19.16 -12.88 16.61
N SER A 211 -18.16 -12.01 16.77
CA SER A 211 -17.65 -11.20 15.66
C SER A 211 -17.01 -12.05 14.55
N THR A 212 -16.63 -13.30 14.85
CA THR A 212 -16.18 -14.27 13.85
C THR A 212 -17.23 -14.52 12.76
N ARG A 213 -18.51 -14.33 13.04
CA ARG A 213 -19.61 -14.53 12.05
C ARG A 213 -19.55 -13.62 10.83
N VAL A 214 -18.89 -12.46 10.93
CA VAL A 214 -18.66 -11.57 9.77
C VAL A 214 -17.56 -12.06 8.84
N LEU A 215 -16.81 -13.07 9.25
CA LEU A 215 -15.71 -13.66 8.51
C LEU A 215 -16.19 -14.96 7.86
N PRO A 216 -16.33 -15.07 6.54
CA PRO A 216 -16.57 -16.35 5.87
C PRO A 216 -15.43 -17.34 6.15
N GLU A 217 -15.73 -18.63 6.31
CA GLU A 217 -14.71 -19.65 6.57
C GLU A 217 -13.63 -19.69 5.47
N GLU A 218 -14.04 -19.45 4.21
CA GLU A 218 -13.23 -19.53 3.01
C GLU A 218 -12.12 -18.46 2.94
N ILE A 219 -12.15 -17.44 3.79
CA ILE A 219 -11.11 -16.40 3.82
C ILE A 219 -9.82 -16.88 4.51
N GLY A 220 -9.86 -18.06 5.15
CA GLY A 220 -8.70 -18.70 5.77
C GLY A 220 -8.60 -20.17 5.42
N THR A 221 -7.39 -20.70 5.43
CA THR A 221 -7.13 -22.13 5.37
C THR A 221 -7.31 -22.76 6.76
N SER A 222 -7.51 -24.09 6.83
CA SER A 222 -7.57 -24.80 8.11
C SER A 222 -6.34 -24.53 9.00
N ALA A 223 -5.14 -24.39 8.39
CA ALA A 223 -3.93 -24.04 9.11
C ALA A 223 -3.96 -22.62 9.70
N GLN A 224 -4.52 -21.66 8.96
CA GLN A 224 -4.68 -20.27 9.41
C GLN A 224 -5.71 -20.16 10.54
N TRP A 225 -6.85 -20.84 10.43
CA TRP A 225 -7.84 -20.89 11.51
C TRP A 225 -7.26 -21.58 12.77
N SER A 226 -6.47 -22.64 12.59
CA SER A 226 -5.76 -23.29 13.70
C SER A 226 -4.69 -22.37 14.32
N TYR A 227 -4.01 -21.57 13.52
CA TYR A 227 -3.10 -20.53 14.01
C TYR A 227 -3.85 -19.47 14.85
N ALA A 228 -4.96 -18.96 14.35
CA ALA A 228 -5.81 -18.05 15.13
C ALA A 228 -6.29 -18.66 16.44
N MET A 229 -6.74 -19.92 16.41
CA MET A 229 -7.21 -20.63 17.60
C MET A 229 -6.13 -20.73 18.69
N LYS A 230 -4.85 -20.93 18.32
CA LYS A 230 -3.73 -20.90 19.28
C LYS A 230 -3.58 -19.51 19.92
N LEU A 231 -3.72 -18.44 19.16
CA LEU A 231 -3.66 -17.07 19.69
C LEU A 231 -4.81 -16.75 20.65
N PHE A 232 -5.94 -17.47 20.51
CA PHE A 232 -7.07 -17.41 21.43
C PHE A 232 -6.94 -18.24 22.71
N GLU A 233 -5.82 -18.91 22.97
CA GLU A 233 -5.69 -19.85 24.10
C GLU A 233 -6.12 -19.25 25.45
N HIS A 234 -5.71 -18.00 25.72
CA HIS A 234 -6.08 -17.28 26.95
C HIS A 234 -6.95 -16.05 26.70
N LYS A 235 -7.55 -15.93 25.53
CA LYS A 235 -8.32 -14.76 25.09
C LYS A 235 -9.73 -15.17 24.69
N SER A 236 -10.64 -14.19 24.76
CA SER A 236 -12.05 -14.42 24.42
C SER A 236 -12.55 -13.57 23.26
N LYS A 237 -11.76 -12.58 22.79
CA LYS A 237 -12.14 -11.65 21.73
C LYS A 237 -11.02 -11.44 20.71
N TRP A 238 -11.39 -11.21 19.47
CA TRP A 238 -10.48 -10.82 18.42
C TRP A 238 -9.69 -9.55 18.74
N ALA A 239 -10.34 -8.57 19.39
CA ALA A 239 -9.66 -7.34 19.81
C ALA A 239 -8.42 -7.63 20.66
N ASP A 240 -8.54 -8.52 21.66
CA ASP A 240 -7.44 -8.89 22.55
C ASP A 240 -6.30 -9.59 21.79
N VAL A 241 -6.65 -10.42 20.79
CA VAL A 241 -5.66 -11.10 19.93
C VAL A 241 -4.92 -10.10 19.06
N ILE A 242 -5.65 -9.18 18.44
CA ILE A 242 -5.08 -8.18 17.53
C ILE A 242 -4.24 -7.15 18.30
N ASP A 243 -4.67 -6.78 19.51
CA ASP A 243 -3.90 -5.85 20.36
C ASP A 243 -2.54 -6.44 20.75
N ASP A 244 -2.49 -7.73 21.09
CA ASP A 244 -1.24 -8.43 21.42
C ASP A 244 -0.32 -8.58 20.20
N GLU A 245 -0.88 -8.92 19.04
CA GLU A 245 -0.08 -9.22 17.84
C GLU A 245 0.40 -7.94 17.13
N PHE A 246 -0.38 -6.87 17.20
CA PHE A 246 -0.13 -5.65 16.43
C PHE A 246 -0.01 -4.38 17.28
N GLY A 247 -0.18 -4.47 18.61
CA GLY A 247 -0.09 -3.32 19.51
C GLY A 247 -1.33 -2.42 19.53
N GLY A 248 -2.42 -2.80 18.85
CA GLY A 248 -3.69 -2.09 18.87
C GLY A 248 -4.57 -2.36 17.66
N HIS A 249 -5.84 -2.70 17.88
CA HIS A 249 -6.81 -2.92 16.81
C HIS A 249 -7.42 -1.62 16.25
N THR A 250 -7.18 -0.48 16.90
CA THR A 250 -7.76 0.82 16.51
C THR A 250 -6.86 1.65 15.60
N MET A 251 -5.59 1.24 15.41
CA MET A 251 -4.55 2.00 14.68
C MET A 251 -3.83 1.10 13.65
N LEU A 252 -4.58 0.26 12.97
CA LEU A 252 -4.04 -0.75 12.02
C LEU A 252 -3.32 -0.12 10.82
N GLU A 253 -3.66 1.11 10.45
CA GLU A 253 -2.97 1.86 9.38
C GLU A 253 -1.48 2.06 9.64
N HIS A 254 -1.08 2.27 10.90
CA HIS A 254 0.33 2.47 11.27
C HIS A 254 1.15 1.18 11.17
N ILE A 255 0.50 0.04 11.36
CA ILE A 255 1.13 -1.28 11.27
C ILE A 255 1.47 -1.66 9.83
N PHE A 256 0.73 -1.12 8.87
CA PHE A 256 0.88 -1.48 7.45
C PHE A 256 2.27 -1.18 6.89
N SER A 257 3.00 -0.23 7.45
CA SER A 257 4.40 0.06 7.08
C SER A 257 5.32 -1.18 7.17
N ASN A 258 5.00 -2.12 8.06
CA ASN A 258 5.74 -3.37 8.25
C ASN A 258 5.14 -4.57 7.48
N TYR A 259 4.02 -4.38 6.77
CA TYR A 259 3.27 -5.45 6.13
C TYR A 259 4.12 -6.30 5.16
N ALA A 260 5.05 -5.69 4.43
CA ALA A 260 5.92 -6.40 3.50
C ALA A 260 6.74 -7.50 4.20
N ASN A 261 7.14 -7.27 5.46
CA ASN A 261 7.98 -8.16 6.28
C ASN A 261 7.20 -9.21 7.06
N PHE A 262 5.86 -9.17 7.06
CA PHE A 262 5.05 -10.13 7.79
C PHE A 262 5.15 -11.54 7.16
N SER A 263 5.13 -12.56 8.02
CA SER A 263 4.92 -13.94 7.59
C SER A 263 3.55 -14.11 6.91
N THR A 264 3.35 -15.22 6.21
CA THR A 264 2.08 -15.51 5.53
C THR A 264 0.91 -15.50 6.50
N ASP A 265 1.06 -16.13 7.66
CA ASP A 265 -0.01 -16.21 8.68
C ASP A 265 -0.27 -14.84 9.32
N ARG A 266 0.78 -14.05 9.55
CA ARG A 266 0.64 -12.70 10.09
C ARG A 266 0.00 -11.73 9.07
N LYS A 267 0.27 -11.88 7.76
CA LYS A 267 -0.44 -11.15 6.70
C LYS A 267 -1.91 -11.50 6.66
N TRP A 268 -2.23 -12.79 6.84
CA TRP A 268 -3.61 -13.24 6.94
C TRP A 268 -4.29 -12.68 8.19
N LEU A 269 -3.65 -12.75 9.36
CA LEU A 269 -4.20 -12.20 10.60
C LEU A 269 -4.44 -10.69 10.51
N TYR A 270 -3.52 -9.96 9.87
CA TYR A 270 -3.70 -8.53 9.62
C TYR A 270 -4.89 -8.25 8.70
N PHE A 271 -5.08 -9.06 7.67
CA PHE A 271 -6.26 -9.00 6.80
C PHE A 271 -7.56 -9.26 7.58
N ILE A 272 -7.57 -10.25 8.47
CA ILE A 272 -8.70 -10.50 9.39
C ILE A 272 -8.96 -9.28 10.29
N ALA A 273 -7.91 -8.69 10.85
CA ALA A 273 -8.02 -7.48 11.67
C ALA A 273 -8.68 -6.33 10.89
N LEU A 274 -8.26 -6.10 9.65
CA LEU A 274 -8.88 -5.09 8.79
C LEU A 274 -10.34 -5.40 8.44
N LYS A 275 -10.69 -6.68 8.29
CA LYS A 275 -12.09 -7.10 8.06
C LYS A 275 -12.98 -6.79 9.26
N LEU A 276 -12.49 -7.01 10.47
CA LEU A 276 -13.23 -6.84 11.71
C LEU A 276 -13.30 -5.38 12.18
N PHE A 277 -12.19 -4.66 12.12
CA PHE A 277 -12.03 -3.35 12.76
C PHE A 277 -11.87 -2.20 11.77
N GLY A 278 -11.43 -2.49 10.53
CA GLY A 278 -11.07 -1.48 9.55
C GLY A 278 -9.76 -0.76 9.90
N ALA A 279 -9.44 0.25 9.12
CA ALA A 279 -8.37 1.21 9.38
C ALA A 279 -9.01 2.60 9.36
N LYS A 280 -9.24 3.20 10.53
CA LYS A 280 -10.10 4.40 10.68
C LYS A 280 -9.63 5.58 9.85
N ASN A 281 -8.31 5.77 9.77
CA ASN A 281 -7.69 6.90 9.09
C ASN A 281 -7.13 6.51 7.71
N ASN A 282 -7.49 5.34 7.18
CA ASN A 282 -7.05 4.90 5.87
C ASN A 282 -8.20 4.29 5.06
N TRP A 283 -8.77 5.11 4.18
CA TRP A 283 -9.86 4.72 3.30
C TRP A 283 -9.50 3.51 2.41
N CYS A 284 -8.28 3.48 1.88
CA CYS A 284 -7.84 2.44 0.95
C CYS A 284 -7.80 1.06 1.61
N LEU A 285 -7.18 0.96 2.80
CA LEU A 285 -7.10 -0.30 3.55
C LEU A 285 -8.49 -0.82 3.92
N THR A 286 -9.36 0.05 4.44
CA THR A 286 -10.73 -0.31 4.83
C THR A 286 -11.54 -0.77 3.62
N THR A 287 -11.46 -0.04 2.50
CA THR A 287 -12.21 -0.36 1.28
C THR A 287 -11.72 -1.65 0.64
N ALA A 288 -10.39 -1.81 0.53
CA ALA A 288 -9.79 -3.01 -0.05
C ALA A 288 -10.08 -4.26 0.79
N ALA A 289 -9.95 -4.18 2.12
CA ALA A 289 -10.25 -5.30 3.01
C ALA A 289 -11.73 -5.70 2.93
N ARG A 290 -12.65 -4.74 2.93
CA ARG A 290 -14.09 -5.01 2.82
C ARG A 290 -14.44 -5.80 1.56
N LYS A 291 -13.84 -5.47 0.40
CA LYS A 291 -14.10 -6.10 -0.90
C LYS A 291 -13.39 -7.42 -1.11
N ALA A 292 -12.26 -7.61 -0.47
CA ALA A 292 -11.42 -8.77 -0.68
C ALA A 292 -11.99 -10.03 -0.04
N ASN A 293 -11.80 -11.18 -0.71
CA ASN A 293 -12.19 -12.50 -0.24
C ASN A 293 -10.98 -13.34 0.23
N SER A 294 -9.77 -12.84 0.09
CA SER A 294 -8.52 -13.47 0.52
C SER A 294 -7.40 -12.45 0.63
N VAL A 295 -6.27 -12.83 1.24
CA VAL A 295 -5.07 -11.98 1.31
C VAL A 295 -4.54 -11.61 -0.09
N ASN A 296 -4.59 -12.54 -1.03
CA ASN A 296 -4.17 -12.26 -2.42
C ASN A 296 -5.15 -11.32 -3.12
N ASP A 297 -6.43 -11.49 -2.90
CA ASP A 297 -7.44 -10.58 -3.42
C ASP A 297 -7.36 -9.20 -2.74
N PHE A 298 -7.01 -9.13 -1.47
CA PHE A 298 -6.77 -7.86 -0.77
C PHE A 298 -5.73 -6.98 -1.48
N LYS A 299 -4.58 -7.57 -1.88
CA LYS A 299 -3.58 -6.85 -2.67
C LYS A 299 -4.14 -6.31 -3.97
N LYS A 300 -4.94 -7.09 -4.66
CA LYS A 300 -5.63 -6.69 -5.89
C LYS A 300 -6.62 -5.54 -5.64
N GLN A 301 -7.40 -5.63 -4.57
CA GLN A 301 -8.36 -4.60 -4.20
C GLN A 301 -7.69 -3.28 -3.77
N VAL A 302 -6.47 -3.31 -3.21
CA VAL A 302 -5.68 -2.09 -2.96
C VAL A 302 -5.45 -1.32 -4.26
N TYR A 303 -5.03 -1.98 -5.35
CA TYR A 303 -4.91 -1.32 -6.65
C TYR A 303 -6.23 -0.78 -7.16
N ARG A 304 -7.30 -1.56 -7.03
CA ARG A 304 -8.60 -1.28 -7.65
C ARG A 304 -9.52 -0.39 -6.81
N SER A 305 -9.21 -0.15 -5.54
CA SER A 305 -10.06 0.62 -4.63
C SER A 305 -10.50 1.98 -5.21
N ILE A 306 -9.58 2.69 -5.86
CA ILE A 306 -9.83 4.01 -6.44
C ILE A 306 -10.74 3.99 -7.69
N LEU A 307 -10.91 2.85 -8.35
CA LEU A 307 -11.68 2.75 -9.59
C LEU A 307 -13.18 3.02 -9.40
N ASP A 308 -13.69 2.88 -8.16
CA ASP A 308 -15.08 3.18 -7.83
C ASP A 308 -15.34 4.67 -7.55
N LYS A 309 -14.28 5.46 -7.46
CA LYS A 309 -14.37 6.91 -7.28
C LYS A 309 -14.36 7.64 -8.61
N SER A 310 -15.22 8.64 -8.73
CA SER A 310 -15.13 9.62 -9.83
C SER A 310 -14.10 10.69 -9.47
N ILE A 311 -13.40 11.22 -10.47
CA ILE A 311 -12.52 12.39 -10.28
C ILE A 311 -13.29 13.64 -9.85
N ASP A 312 -14.61 13.67 -10.04
CA ASP A 312 -15.50 14.76 -9.66
C ASP A 312 -16.01 14.61 -8.21
N ASP A 313 -15.72 13.51 -7.53
CA ASP A 313 -16.04 13.32 -6.12
C ASP A 313 -15.17 14.25 -5.26
N ASN A 314 -15.78 14.95 -4.32
CA ASN A 314 -15.08 15.93 -3.46
C ASN A 314 -13.90 15.32 -2.67
N ASP A 315 -14.01 14.03 -2.32
CA ASP A 315 -13.01 13.27 -1.54
C ASP A 315 -12.07 12.44 -2.43
N PHE A 316 -12.10 12.60 -3.75
CA PHE A 316 -11.29 11.78 -4.66
C PHE A 316 -9.79 11.85 -4.35
N TRP A 317 -9.26 13.05 -4.19
CA TRP A 317 -7.83 13.23 -3.94
C TRP A 317 -7.40 12.77 -2.55
N GLU A 318 -8.27 12.86 -1.55
CA GLU A 318 -8.02 12.28 -0.22
C GLU A 318 -7.93 10.75 -0.31
N CYS A 319 -8.88 10.12 -1.01
CA CYS A 319 -8.87 8.68 -1.28
C CYS A 319 -7.64 8.27 -2.11
N TYR A 320 -7.23 9.10 -3.07
CA TYR A 320 -6.04 8.90 -3.89
C TYR A 320 -4.76 8.87 -3.03
N GLU A 321 -4.56 9.87 -2.16
CA GLU A 321 -3.40 9.94 -1.28
C GLU A 321 -3.37 8.77 -0.30
N SER A 322 -4.52 8.43 0.30
CA SER A 322 -4.64 7.23 1.14
C SER A 322 -4.16 5.97 0.40
N ARG A 323 -4.52 5.81 -0.87
CA ARG A 323 -4.08 4.68 -1.71
C ARG A 323 -2.60 4.78 -2.07
N LYS A 324 -2.10 5.94 -2.41
CA LYS A 324 -0.70 6.16 -2.80
C LYS A 324 0.26 5.75 -1.67
N VAL A 325 -0.05 6.14 -0.43
CA VAL A 325 0.71 5.73 0.76
C VAL A 325 0.70 4.22 0.96
N VAL A 326 -0.47 3.58 0.84
CA VAL A 326 -0.58 2.12 0.97
C VAL A 326 0.24 1.38 -0.10
N LEU A 327 0.22 1.86 -1.35
CA LEU A 327 1.01 1.26 -2.43
C LEU A 327 2.53 1.39 -2.20
N GLN A 328 3.00 2.51 -1.65
CA GLN A 328 4.41 2.69 -1.29
C GLN A 328 4.89 1.68 -0.24
N GLN A 329 4.01 1.35 0.73
CA GLN A 329 4.31 0.44 1.83
C GLN A 329 4.09 -1.04 1.49
N MET A 330 3.34 -1.34 0.45
CA MET A 330 2.93 -2.71 0.11
C MET A 330 4.10 -3.58 -0.40
N GLY A 331 5.18 -2.98 -0.87
CA GLY A 331 6.33 -3.67 -1.43
C GLY A 331 6.15 -4.05 -2.91
N ASN A 332 6.78 -5.15 -3.34
CA ASN A 332 6.82 -5.54 -4.74
C ASN A 332 5.43 -5.61 -5.39
N PRO A 333 5.29 -5.03 -6.60
CA PRO A 333 4.04 -5.04 -7.34
C PRO A 333 3.57 -6.46 -7.63
N SER A 334 2.27 -6.66 -7.56
CA SER A 334 1.65 -7.93 -7.94
C SER A 334 1.51 -8.04 -9.47
N SER A 335 1.31 -9.27 -9.98
CA SER A 335 0.96 -9.52 -11.38
C SER A 335 -0.30 -8.76 -11.84
N GLU A 336 -1.13 -8.33 -10.90
CA GLU A 336 -2.35 -7.54 -11.14
C GLU A 336 -2.08 -6.12 -11.64
N LEU A 337 -0.88 -5.58 -11.42
CA LEU A 337 -0.52 -4.22 -11.83
C LEU A 337 -0.70 -3.99 -13.33
N THR A 338 -0.26 -4.94 -14.16
CA THR A 338 -0.41 -4.84 -15.62
C THR A 338 -1.88 -4.82 -16.02
N SER A 339 -2.72 -5.64 -15.38
CA SER A 339 -4.17 -5.66 -15.59
C SER A 339 -4.82 -4.35 -15.15
N TYR A 340 -4.41 -3.83 -14.00
CA TYR A 340 -4.85 -2.54 -13.49
C TYR A 340 -4.55 -1.39 -14.45
N CYS A 341 -3.30 -1.26 -14.92
CA CYS A 341 -2.88 -0.22 -15.86
C CYS A 341 -3.68 -0.25 -17.17
N LYS A 342 -3.99 -1.47 -17.69
CA LYS A 342 -4.84 -1.62 -18.87
C LYS A 342 -6.26 -1.10 -18.65
N VAL A 343 -6.87 -1.43 -17.49
CA VAL A 343 -8.21 -0.96 -17.13
C VAL A 343 -8.20 0.57 -16.99
N VAL A 344 -7.23 1.13 -16.31
CA VAL A 344 -7.10 2.58 -16.11
C VAL A 344 -6.91 3.30 -17.43
N PHE A 345 -6.10 2.76 -18.35
CA PHE A 345 -5.84 3.40 -19.64
C PHE A 345 -7.13 3.54 -20.51
N SER A 346 -8.13 2.69 -20.29
CA SER A 346 -9.43 2.81 -20.94
C SER A 346 -10.28 4.01 -20.49
N LYS A 347 -9.89 4.68 -19.38
CA LYS A 347 -10.58 5.89 -18.87
C LYS A 347 -10.29 7.17 -19.69
N GLY A 348 -9.50 7.06 -20.76
CA GLY A 348 -9.21 8.17 -21.69
C GLY A 348 -8.45 9.31 -21.03
N VAL A 349 -8.93 10.54 -21.13
CA VAL A 349 -8.26 11.74 -20.58
C VAL A 349 -8.15 11.75 -19.06
N ASN A 350 -8.90 10.92 -18.36
CA ASN A 350 -8.88 10.79 -16.92
C ASN A 350 -7.88 9.72 -16.41
N THR A 351 -7.25 8.97 -17.31
CA THR A 351 -6.30 7.89 -16.98
C THR A 351 -5.29 8.30 -15.91
N ILE A 352 -4.64 9.43 -16.10
CA ILE A 352 -3.54 9.89 -15.25
C ILE A 352 -3.94 10.02 -13.77
N CYS A 353 -5.17 10.45 -13.48
CA CYS A 353 -5.66 10.65 -12.12
C CYS A 353 -5.76 9.34 -11.30
N TYR A 354 -5.73 8.19 -11.94
CA TYR A 354 -5.82 6.88 -11.30
C TYR A 354 -4.46 6.17 -11.16
N LEU A 355 -3.38 6.76 -11.68
CA LEU A 355 -2.03 6.21 -11.64
C LEU A 355 -1.20 6.87 -10.52
N THR A 356 -0.13 6.20 -10.10
CA THR A 356 0.87 6.72 -9.17
C THR A 356 2.28 6.58 -9.76
N ASP A 357 3.25 7.23 -9.14
CA ASP A 357 4.67 7.08 -9.48
C ASP A 357 5.37 5.95 -8.70
N ASN A 358 4.62 5.15 -7.95
CA ASN A 358 5.18 4.13 -7.04
C ASN A 358 5.80 2.93 -7.76
N THR A 359 5.45 2.69 -9.02
CA THR A 359 5.96 1.56 -9.79
C THR A 359 6.37 1.98 -11.19
N GLN A 360 7.42 1.34 -11.72
CA GLN A 360 7.87 1.59 -13.09
C GLN A 360 6.73 1.39 -14.11
N LYS A 361 5.87 0.39 -13.91
CA LYS A 361 4.75 0.12 -14.84
C LYS A 361 3.70 1.23 -14.87
N GLU A 362 3.39 1.84 -13.73
CA GLU A 362 2.49 3.00 -13.69
C GLU A 362 3.17 4.22 -14.31
N GLN A 363 4.46 4.47 -14.04
CA GLN A 363 5.24 5.54 -14.66
C GLN A 363 5.28 5.40 -16.19
N GLU A 364 5.56 4.22 -16.73
CA GLU A 364 5.48 3.93 -18.17
C GLU A 364 4.08 4.20 -18.74
N THR A 365 3.03 3.85 -17.96
CA THR A 365 1.64 4.11 -18.35
C THR A 365 1.31 5.61 -18.36
N ILE A 366 1.91 6.39 -17.45
CA ILE A 366 1.82 7.86 -17.45
C ILE A 366 2.45 8.42 -18.73
N PHE A 367 3.65 7.98 -19.12
CA PHE A 367 4.28 8.43 -20.37
C PHE A 367 3.46 8.04 -21.61
N ALA A 368 2.88 6.84 -21.64
CA ALA A 368 1.97 6.44 -22.71
C ALA A 368 0.69 7.31 -22.76
N PHE A 369 0.20 7.72 -21.60
CA PHE A 369 -0.91 8.67 -21.50
C PHE A 369 -0.51 10.04 -22.04
N LEU A 370 0.66 10.57 -21.66
CA LEU A 370 1.18 11.87 -22.09
C LEU A 370 1.39 11.93 -23.60
N ASP A 371 1.95 10.86 -24.19
CA ASP A 371 2.08 10.72 -25.65
C ASP A 371 0.73 10.80 -26.36
N LYS A 372 -0.31 10.16 -25.81
CA LYS A 372 -1.63 10.05 -26.46
C LYS A 372 -2.53 11.25 -26.20
N TYR A 373 -2.48 11.82 -24.99
CA TYR A 373 -3.45 12.79 -24.50
C TYR A 373 -2.82 14.12 -24.07
N GLY A 374 -1.49 14.26 -24.00
CA GLY A 374 -0.81 15.45 -23.48
C GLY A 374 -1.26 16.75 -24.14
N LEU A 375 -1.40 16.78 -25.47
CA LEU A 375 -1.89 17.93 -26.22
C LEU A 375 -3.39 18.23 -26.06
N LYS A 376 -4.17 17.30 -25.47
CA LYS A 376 -5.61 17.47 -25.27
C LYS A 376 -5.96 18.10 -23.92
N LEU A 377 -4.98 18.21 -23.04
CA LEU A 377 -5.15 18.80 -21.72
C LEU A 377 -4.57 20.21 -21.71
N ASP A 378 -5.22 21.10 -20.96
CA ASP A 378 -4.63 22.37 -20.59
C ASP A 378 -3.34 22.14 -19.78
N ARG A 379 -2.29 22.91 -20.08
CA ARG A 379 -0.96 22.73 -19.50
C ARG A 379 -0.96 22.93 -17.98
N ASN A 380 -1.69 23.95 -17.48
CA ASN A 380 -1.77 24.21 -16.05
C ASN A 380 -2.49 23.08 -15.33
N LYS A 381 -3.62 22.62 -15.89
CA LYS A 381 -4.35 21.45 -15.34
C LYS A 381 -3.49 20.19 -15.33
N LEU A 382 -2.69 19.97 -16.37
CA LEU A 382 -1.75 18.83 -16.39
C LEU A 382 -0.70 18.97 -15.29
N MET A 383 -0.15 20.16 -15.07
CA MET A 383 0.82 20.43 -14.02
C MET A 383 0.23 20.19 -12.62
N ASP A 384 -1.01 20.64 -12.37
CA ASP A 384 -1.72 20.38 -11.10
C ASP A 384 -1.90 18.88 -10.83
N ILE A 385 -2.23 18.11 -11.85
CA ILE A 385 -2.37 16.66 -11.74
C ILE A 385 -1.00 16.01 -11.49
N LEU A 386 0.02 16.38 -12.25
CA LEU A 386 1.37 15.83 -12.12
C LEU A 386 1.99 16.11 -10.76
N SER A 387 1.70 17.24 -10.13
CA SER A 387 2.18 17.57 -8.79
C SER A 387 1.78 16.52 -7.75
N LYS A 388 0.62 15.87 -7.92
CA LYS A 388 0.09 14.80 -7.05
C LYS A 388 0.49 13.41 -7.52
N VAL A 389 0.37 13.18 -8.84
CA VAL A 389 0.51 11.83 -9.41
C VAL A 389 1.97 11.46 -9.61
N TYR A 390 2.79 12.39 -10.10
CA TYR A 390 4.21 12.16 -10.39
C TYR A 390 5.05 13.40 -10.03
N PRO A 391 5.30 13.66 -8.75
CA PRO A 391 6.02 14.86 -8.28
C PRO A 391 7.38 15.07 -8.95
N ALA A 392 8.18 14.03 -9.20
CA ALA A 392 9.47 14.16 -9.85
C ALA A 392 9.34 14.68 -11.30
N LEU A 393 8.33 14.23 -12.04
CA LEU A 393 8.05 14.71 -13.39
C LEU A 393 7.51 16.15 -13.39
N TYR A 394 6.67 16.47 -12.41
CA TYR A 394 6.22 17.85 -12.16
C TYR A 394 7.43 18.76 -11.90
N GLN A 395 8.33 18.38 -10.98
CA GLN A 395 9.53 19.14 -10.65
C GLN A 395 10.46 19.33 -11.87
N TYR A 396 10.58 18.33 -12.74
CA TYR A 396 11.32 18.44 -13.99
C TYR A 396 10.71 19.48 -14.92
N LEU A 397 9.37 19.54 -15.00
CA LEU A 397 8.67 20.52 -15.86
C LEU A 397 8.67 21.95 -15.29
N LEU A 398 9.00 22.15 -14.00
CA LEU A 398 9.13 23.49 -13.43
C LEU A 398 10.12 24.33 -14.23
N PRO A 399 9.79 25.59 -14.53
CA PRO A 399 10.70 26.49 -15.25
C PRO A 399 11.94 26.80 -14.40
N TYR A 400 13.09 26.82 -15.03
CA TYR A 400 14.26 27.58 -14.55
C TYR A 400 14.27 28.94 -15.24
N ARG A 401 14.67 30.00 -14.54
CA ARG A 401 14.74 31.35 -15.10
C ARG A 401 16.17 31.66 -15.51
N PHE A 402 16.39 31.72 -16.81
CA PHE A 402 17.71 32.07 -17.38
C PHE A 402 17.96 33.58 -17.36
N GLY A 403 16.93 34.40 -17.05
CA GLY A 403 16.97 35.84 -17.17
C GLY A 403 17.02 36.33 -18.63
N ASN A 404 16.66 35.46 -19.55
CA ASN A 404 16.60 35.74 -20.99
C ASN A 404 15.35 35.10 -21.59
N ALA A 405 14.49 35.87 -22.24
CA ALA A 405 13.21 35.45 -22.74
C ALA A 405 13.29 34.31 -23.77
N LEU A 406 14.34 34.29 -24.62
CA LEU A 406 14.56 33.22 -25.59
C LEU A 406 14.78 31.88 -24.86
N LEU A 407 15.73 31.84 -23.91
CA LEU A 407 16.11 30.63 -23.20
C LEU A 407 14.96 30.16 -22.30
N ASP A 408 14.28 31.09 -21.61
CA ASP A 408 13.14 30.79 -20.73
C ASP A 408 12.02 30.08 -21.53
N GLN A 409 11.65 30.61 -22.69
CA GLN A 409 10.62 30.04 -23.54
C GLN A 409 11.08 28.72 -24.19
N TYR A 410 12.29 28.70 -24.75
CA TYR A 410 12.83 27.52 -25.45
C TYR A 410 12.84 26.28 -24.56
N PHE A 411 13.48 26.38 -23.37
CA PHE A 411 13.61 25.21 -22.49
C PHE A 411 12.30 24.81 -21.83
N GLN A 412 11.37 25.73 -21.64
CA GLN A 412 10.03 25.40 -21.18
C GLN A 412 9.27 24.57 -22.22
N ASP A 413 9.36 24.93 -23.48
CA ASP A 413 8.68 24.23 -24.58
C ASP A 413 9.39 22.92 -24.93
N TYR A 414 10.74 22.90 -24.92
CA TYR A 414 11.54 21.69 -25.12
C TYR A 414 11.16 20.59 -24.11
N LYS A 415 11.19 20.88 -22.80
CA LYS A 415 10.85 19.92 -21.76
C LYS A 415 9.43 19.39 -21.90
N TYR A 416 8.47 20.27 -22.16
CA TYR A 416 7.09 19.88 -22.35
C TYR A 416 6.93 18.92 -23.53
N GLN A 417 7.52 19.26 -24.68
CA GLN A 417 7.46 18.43 -25.88
C GLN A 417 8.18 17.08 -25.72
N LYS A 418 9.33 17.07 -25.01
CA LYS A 418 10.03 15.84 -24.63
C LYS A 418 9.10 14.92 -23.83
N VAL A 419 8.42 15.44 -22.81
CA VAL A 419 7.55 14.67 -21.92
C VAL A 419 6.31 14.14 -22.64
N ILE A 420 5.68 14.96 -23.50
CA ILE A 420 4.52 14.49 -24.29
C ILE A 420 4.92 13.72 -25.57
N ASN A 421 6.23 13.57 -25.81
CA ASN A 421 6.81 12.84 -26.93
C ASN A 421 6.33 13.32 -28.31
N LYS A 422 6.18 14.63 -28.47
CA LYS A 422 5.73 15.29 -29.71
C LYS A 422 6.66 16.45 -30.06
N ILE A 423 6.78 16.72 -31.34
CA ILE A 423 7.40 17.94 -31.86
C ILE A 423 6.31 18.79 -32.50
N LEU A 424 6.23 20.04 -32.07
CA LEU A 424 5.32 21.02 -32.66
C LEU A 424 6.01 21.78 -33.80
N PRO A 425 5.32 22.04 -34.94
CA PRO A 425 5.92 22.74 -36.07
C PRO A 425 6.50 24.10 -35.74
N GLU A 426 5.84 24.83 -34.84
CA GLU A 426 6.28 26.16 -34.40
C GLU A 426 7.62 26.08 -33.67
N PHE A 427 7.85 24.99 -32.92
CA PHE A 427 9.10 24.78 -32.21
C PHE A 427 10.23 24.39 -33.16
N VAL A 428 9.95 23.59 -34.21
CA VAL A 428 10.91 23.30 -35.27
C VAL A 428 11.38 24.58 -35.94
N SER A 429 10.45 25.47 -36.29
CA SER A 429 10.77 26.78 -36.88
C SER A 429 11.62 27.66 -35.94
N GLN A 430 11.39 27.60 -34.63
CA GLN A 430 12.22 28.28 -33.63
C GLN A 430 13.63 27.71 -33.57
N VAL A 431 13.76 26.37 -33.63
CA VAL A 431 15.07 25.70 -33.67
C VAL A 431 15.85 26.08 -34.93
N GLU A 432 15.20 26.12 -36.11
CA GLU A 432 15.80 26.51 -37.37
C GLU A 432 16.24 28.00 -37.35
N ASP A 433 15.41 28.90 -36.79
CA ASP A 433 15.74 30.30 -36.61
C ASP A 433 17.02 30.45 -35.71
N GLN A 434 17.11 29.67 -34.64
CA GLN A 434 18.27 29.65 -33.79
C GLN A 434 19.49 28.98 -34.45
N ALA A 435 19.28 28.02 -35.35
CA ALA A 435 20.35 27.42 -36.14
C ALA A 435 21.00 28.44 -37.06
N GLU A 436 20.23 29.41 -37.59
CA GLU A 436 20.76 30.52 -38.42
C GLU A 436 21.40 31.61 -37.59
N LYS A 437 20.67 32.13 -36.56
CA LYS A 437 21.07 33.31 -35.78
C LYS A 437 22.10 33.01 -34.71
N ARG A 438 21.98 31.84 -34.05
CA ARG A 438 22.84 31.40 -32.93
C ARG A 438 22.99 32.47 -31.86
N GLU A 439 21.88 33.07 -31.46
CA GLU A 439 21.83 34.14 -30.46
C GLU A 439 22.47 33.74 -29.11
N TYR A 440 22.42 32.45 -28.77
CA TYR A 440 23.05 31.93 -27.57
C TYR A 440 24.55 32.27 -27.45
N ASN A 441 25.27 32.43 -28.54
CA ASN A 441 26.70 32.82 -28.51
C ASN A 441 26.92 34.25 -27.97
N TYR A 442 25.89 35.10 -28.01
CA TYR A 442 25.91 36.46 -27.49
C TYR A 442 25.30 36.59 -26.09
N ILE A 443 24.48 35.61 -25.70
CA ILE A 443 23.75 35.59 -24.42
C ILE A 443 24.59 34.88 -23.35
N LEU A 444 25.22 33.78 -23.73
CA LEU A 444 25.95 32.89 -22.81
C LEU A 444 27.47 33.01 -22.96
N ALA A 445 28.14 32.97 -21.82
CA ALA A 445 29.60 32.89 -21.81
C ALA A 445 30.10 31.47 -22.12
N PRO A 446 31.27 31.29 -22.72
CA PRO A 446 31.91 29.98 -22.87
C PRO A 446 32.14 29.34 -21.49
N ARG A 447 31.87 28.05 -21.38
CA ARG A 447 32.01 27.29 -20.13
C ARG A 447 33.39 27.41 -19.51
N THR A 448 34.45 27.24 -20.32
CA THR A 448 35.83 27.28 -19.84
C THR A 448 36.16 28.63 -19.18
N SER A 449 35.73 29.74 -19.79
CA SER A 449 35.96 31.08 -19.22
C SER A 449 35.27 31.28 -17.87
N VAL A 450 34.06 30.70 -17.71
CA VAL A 450 33.35 30.76 -16.43
C VAL A 450 34.08 29.92 -15.39
N ILE A 451 34.53 28.70 -15.73
CA ILE A 451 35.23 27.80 -14.80
C ILE A 451 36.58 28.42 -14.36
N GLU A 452 37.28 29.08 -15.23
CA GLU A 452 38.52 29.78 -14.87
C GLU A 452 38.32 30.84 -13.78
N SER A 453 37.16 31.49 -13.76
CA SER A 453 36.80 32.50 -12.77
C SER A 453 36.40 31.93 -11.40
N LEU A 454 36.19 30.61 -11.26
CA LEU A 454 35.73 29.97 -10.03
C LEU A 454 36.87 29.78 -9.03
N ASN A 455 36.54 29.85 -7.74
CA ASN A 455 37.41 29.42 -6.66
C ASN A 455 37.32 27.91 -6.47
N ARG A 456 38.23 27.16 -7.10
CA ARG A 456 38.21 25.69 -7.17
C ARG A 456 39.00 24.99 -6.07
N LYS A 457 39.82 25.72 -5.30
CA LYS A 457 40.87 25.15 -4.42
C LYS A 457 40.33 24.17 -3.37
N ASP A 458 39.25 24.56 -2.71
CA ASP A 458 38.64 23.76 -1.62
C ASP A 458 37.25 23.21 -1.99
N ALA A 459 37.06 22.92 -3.27
CA ALA A 459 35.83 22.38 -3.80
C ALA A 459 36.05 21.01 -4.47
N GLN A 460 35.04 20.17 -4.50
CA GLN A 460 35.07 18.91 -5.25
C GLN A 460 34.25 19.04 -6.54
N LEU A 461 34.78 18.48 -7.62
CA LEU A 461 34.07 18.41 -8.89
C LEU A 461 33.30 17.12 -9.01
N TYR A 462 32.01 17.21 -9.28
CA TYR A 462 31.15 16.15 -9.83
C TYR A 462 30.97 16.41 -11.32
N PHE A 463 31.65 15.63 -12.13
CA PHE A 463 31.54 15.69 -13.58
C PHE A 463 30.32 14.94 -14.05
N MET A 464 29.36 15.66 -14.65
CA MET A 464 28.05 15.13 -15.06
C MET A 464 28.01 14.97 -16.58
N ASP A 465 28.30 13.79 -17.09
CA ASP A 465 28.31 13.49 -18.52
C ASP A 465 26.92 13.61 -19.14
N ALA A 466 26.76 14.41 -20.20
CA ALA A 466 25.51 14.66 -20.94
C ALA A 466 24.34 15.26 -20.12
N MET A 467 24.60 16.03 -19.05
CA MET A 467 23.58 16.71 -18.25
C MET A 467 23.33 18.14 -18.76
N GLY A 468 22.33 18.35 -19.59
CA GLY A 468 21.92 19.67 -20.05
C GLY A 468 21.17 20.50 -18.99
N VAL A 469 20.85 21.75 -19.34
CA VAL A 469 20.14 22.70 -18.45
C VAL A 469 18.65 22.34 -18.25
N GLU A 470 18.12 21.41 -19.00
CA GLU A 470 16.72 20.98 -18.88
C GLU A 470 16.36 20.45 -17.48
N TYR A 471 17.34 19.94 -16.73
CA TYR A 471 17.12 19.40 -15.39
C TYR A 471 17.12 20.45 -14.27
N LEU A 472 17.40 21.72 -14.56
CA LEU A 472 17.62 22.74 -13.52
C LEU A 472 16.44 22.94 -12.59
N GLY A 473 15.20 22.94 -13.11
CA GLY A 473 13.99 23.02 -12.28
C GLY A 473 13.88 21.86 -11.29
N TYR A 474 14.20 20.64 -11.74
CA TYR A 474 14.24 19.45 -10.90
C TYR A 474 15.36 19.51 -9.86
N ILE A 475 16.56 19.89 -10.28
CA ILE A 475 17.74 20.00 -9.40
C ILE A 475 17.46 20.98 -8.26
N LEU A 476 16.91 22.17 -8.56
CA LEU A 476 16.55 23.16 -7.54
C LEU A 476 15.51 22.63 -6.56
N SER A 477 14.49 21.91 -7.05
CA SER A 477 13.49 21.29 -6.18
C SER A 477 14.11 20.24 -5.25
N VAL A 478 14.99 19.38 -5.76
CA VAL A 478 15.69 18.38 -4.95
C VAL A 478 16.66 19.03 -3.98
N CYS A 479 17.37 20.09 -4.38
CA CYS A 479 18.24 20.84 -3.48
C CYS A 479 17.48 21.40 -2.28
N ARG A 480 16.29 21.96 -2.50
CA ARG A 480 15.40 22.43 -1.43
C ARG A 480 15.02 21.32 -0.47
N ASP A 481 14.61 20.15 -1.01
CA ASP A 481 14.27 18.96 -0.19
C ASP A 481 15.46 18.48 0.67
N LEU A 482 16.70 18.70 0.20
CA LEU A 482 17.93 18.22 0.83
C LEU A 482 18.68 19.29 1.65
N ASN A 483 18.16 20.49 1.80
CA ASN A 483 18.82 21.65 2.41
C ASN A 483 20.15 21.99 1.74
N LEU A 484 20.22 21.85 0.42
CA LEU A 484 21.36 22.31 -0.40
C LEU A 484 21.06 23.69 -0.95
N ILE A 485 22.06 24.57 -0.90
CA ILE A 485 22.03 25.85 -1.61
C ILE A 485 22.75 25.65 -2.94
N ALA A 486 22.10 26.03 -4.02
CA ALA A 486 22.66 25.99 -5.36
C ALA A 486 22.85 27.43 -5.90
N SER A 487 24.02 27.69 -6.48
CA SER A 487 24.25 28.86 -7.29
C SER A 487 24.60 28.38 -8.71
N ILE A 488 23.83 28.82 -9.70
CA ILE A 488 23.87 28.27 -11.05
C ILE A 488 24.35 29.34 -12.04
N LYS A 489 25.28 28.93 -12.87
CA LYS A 489 25.68 29.67 -14.06
C LYS A 489 25.44 28.82 -15.29
N VAL A 490 24.71 29.34 -16.27
CA VAL A 490 24.46 28.66 -17.54
C VAL A 490 25.48 29.15 -18.55
N CYS A 491 26.08 28.23 -19.26
CA CYS A 491 27.18 28.47 -20.18
C CYS A 491 26.96 27.73 -21.50
N VAL A 492 27.75 28.05 -22.52
CA VAL A 492 27.78 27.30 -23.77
C VAL A 492 29.04 26.39 -23.78
N SER A 493 28.83 25.13 -24.18
CA SER A 493 29.93 24.15 -24.40
C SER A 493 30.60 24.36 -25.74
N GLU A 494 31.76 23.72 -25.94
CA GLU A 494 32.45 23.73 -27.21
C GLU A 494 31.76 22.86 -28.26
N LEU A 495 31.96 23.23 -29.54
CA LEU A 495 31.43 22.48 -30.69
C LEU A 495 32.47 21.48 -31.24
N PRO A 496 32.03 20.31 -31.71
CA PRO A 496 30.70 19.71 -31.55
C PRO A 496 30.46 19.31 -30.10
N SER A 497 29.18 19.15 -29.70
CA SER A 497 28.77 18.79 -28.34
C SER A 497 29.03 17.31 -28.04
N ILE A 498 30.30 16.93 -28.03
CA ILE A 498 30.80 15.56 -27.73
C ILE A 498 31.79 15.59 -26.58
N THR A 499 31.84 14.57 -25.77
CA THR A 499 32.69 14.47 -24.57
C THR A 499 34.17 14.62 -24.89
N SER A 500 34.64 14.08 -26.03
CA SER A 500 36.05 14.16 -26.42
C SER A 500 36.57 15.62 -26.66
N ARG A 501 35.67 16.54 -26.98
CA ARG A 501 35.95 17.96 -27.20
C ARG A 501 35.60 18.85 -26.01
N ASN A 502 34.92 18.30 -25.01
CA ASN A 502 34.30 19.07 -23.93
C ASN A 502 34.73 18.66 -22.52
N LYS A 503 35.81 17.90 -22.37
CA LYS A 503 36.35 17.47 -21.08
C LYS A 503 37.63 18.13 -20.65
N GLU A 504 38.19 19.05 -21.46
CA GLU A 504 39.44 19.75 -21.18
C GLU A 504 39.41 20.56 -19.87
N PHE A 505 38.25 21.04 -19.48
CA PHE A 505 38.07 21.75 -18.21
C PHE A 505 38.38 20.89 -16.97
N LEU A 506 38.40 19.55 -17.09
CA LEU A 506 38.82 18.66 -16.01
C LEU A 506 40.25 18.93 -15.54
N GLU A 507 41.14 19.38 -16.45
CA GLU A 507 42.49 19.74 -16.14
C GLU A 507 42.58 20.94 -15.19
N LEU A 508 41.59 21.86 -15.25
CA LEU A 508 41.50 23.00 -14.33
C LEU A 508 41.19 22.59 -12.87
N PHE A 509 40.78 21.35 -12.64
CA PHE A 509 40.56 20.77 -11.32
C PHE A 509 41.67 19.78 -10.91
N ALA A 510 42.71 19.61 -11.70
CA ALA A 510 43.79 18.66 -11.40
C ALA A 510 44.50 18.98 -10.08
N ASP A 511 44.64 20.28 -9.75
CA ASP A 511 45.26 20.76 -8.52
C ASP A 511 44.27 20.96 -7.36
N ALA A 512 43.00 20.58 -7.53
CA ALA A 512 42.00 20.68 -6.47
C ALA A 512 42.30 19.68 -5.34
N ARG A 513 41.98 20.08 -4.09
CA ARG A 513 42.21 19.25 -2.91
C ARG A 513 41.48 17.92 -2.96
N TYR A 514 40.31 17.87 -3.63
CA TYR A 514 39.42 16.71 -3.70
C TYR A 514 39.42 16.15 -5.13
N GLN A 515 39.39 14.82 -5.22
CA GLN A 515 39.33 14.13 -6.51
C GLN A 515 37.99 14.37 -7.23
N THR A 516 38.05 14.48 -8.54
CA THR A 516 36.86 14.55 -9.40
C THR A 516 36.08 13.27 -9.33
N VAL A 517 34.74 13.37 -9.17
CA VAL A 517 33.79 12.28 -9.20
C VAL A 517 33.07 12.24 -10.54
N PRO A 518 33.41 11.29 -11.44
CA PRO A 518 32.77 11.20 -12.74
C PRO A 518 31.42 10.48 -12.59
N ILE A 519 30.35 11.07 -13.16
CA ILE A 519 28.99 10.51 -13.25
C ILE A 519 28.65 10.35 -14.74
N LYS A 520 28.78 9.15 -15.24
CA LYS A 520 28.48 8.78 -16.63
C LYS A 520 27.11 8.18 -16.84
N ASP A 521 26.40 7.94 -15.76
CA ASP A 521 25.12 7.21 -15.80
C ASP A 521 24.06 7.87 -16.69
N ILE A 522 24.06 9.21 -16.82
CA ILE A 522 23.09 9.93 -17.66
C ILE A 522 23.41 9.68 -19.14
N ASP A 523 24.67 9.79 -19.54
CA ASP A 523 25.10 9.49 -20.91
C ASP A 523 24.89 8.01 -21.27
N ASP A 524 25.24 7.08 -20.36
CA ASP A 524 24.99 5.65 -20.52
C ASP A 524 23.50 5.34 -20.75
N ILE A 525 22.59 6.02 -20.05
CA ILE A 525 21.13 5.91 -20.24
C ILE A 525 20.77 6.35 -21.66
N LYS A 526 21.25 7.49 -22.10
CA LYS A 526 20.96 8.07 -23.42
C LYS A 526 21.45 7.20 -24.57
N HIS A 527 22.55 6.49 -24.37
CA HIS A 527 23.14 5.60 -25.35
C HIS A 527 22.72 4.13 -25.26
N HIS A 528 21.83 3.74 -24.37
CA HIS A 528 21.40 2.34 -24.15
C HIS A 528 22.48 1.38 -23.64
N GLY A 529 23.61 1.86 -23.16
CA GLY A 529 24.73 0.97 -22.85
C GLY A 529 24.48 0.11 -21.60
N LYS A 530 23.87 0.65 -20.57
CA LYS A 530 23.83 0.08 -19.22
C LYS A 530 22.42 -0.24 -18.74
N TYR A 531 21.40 0.35 -19.32
CA TYR A 531 20.03 0.26 -18.87
C TYR A 531 19.15 -0.42 -19.93
N ASP A 532 18.46 -1.50 -19.52
CA ASP A 532 17.52 -2.23 -20.36
C ASP A 532 16.16 -1.52 -20.33
N PHE A 533 15.98 -0.57 -21.25
CA PHE A 533 14.66 -0.02 -21.50
C PHE A 533 13.91 -0.96 -22.44
N ASP A 534 12.72 -1.39 -22.08
CA ASP A 534 11.89 -2.26 -22.91
C ASP A 534 11.40 -1.53 -24.16
N PHE A 535 12.29 -1.40 -25.15
CA PHE A 535 11.96 -0.91 -26.48
C PHE A 535 11.32 -1.99 -27.38
N TYR A 536 11.17 -3.20 -26.87
CA TYR A 536 10.62 -4.32 -27.64
C TYR A 536 9.18 -4.10 -28.09
N ASN A 537 8.47 -3.17 -27.48
CA ASN A 537 7.09 -2.83 -27.87
C ASN A 537 6.99 -1.70 -28.91
N ASN A 538 8.08 -1.33 -29.60
CA ASN A 538 8.12 -0.22 -30.57
C ASN A 538 7.68 1.14 -29.98
N SER A 539 7.57 1.28 -28.67
CA SER A 539 7.20 2.54 -28.04
C SER A 539 8.46 3.39 -27.89
N LYS A 540 8.56 4.45 -28.67
CA LYS A 540 9.60 5.47 -28.52
C LYS A 540 9.27 6.46 -27.39
N LEU A 541 8.70 5.98 -26.29
CA LEU A 541 8.33 6.83 -25.16
C LEU A 541 9.59 7.32 -24.40
N PRO A 542 9.58 8.53 -23.82
CA PRO A 542 10.72 9.07 -23.09
C PRO A 542 10.85 8.51 -21.67
N ILE A 543 10.70 7.17 -21.51
CA ILE A 543 10.73 6.49 -20.20
C ILE A 543 12.11 6.50 -19.55
N HIS A 544 13.17 6.72 -20.33
CA HIS A 544 14.54 6.92 -19.85
C HIS A 544 14.63 8.07 -18.84
N LEU A 545 13.81 9.11 -18.99
CA LEU A 545 13.75 10.25 -18.07
C LEU A 545 13.49 9.80 -16.61
N ILE A 546 12.77 8.69 -16.39
CA ILE A 546 12.59 8.12 -15.05
C ILE A 546 13.94 7.87 -14.38
N LYS A 547 14.85 7.22 -15.10
CA LYS A 547 16.17 6.84 -14.58
C LYS A 547 17.11 8.03 -14.49
N GLU A 548 17.05 8.95 -15.43
CA GLU A 548 17.84 10.20 -15.37
C GLU A 548 17.53 11.01 -14.10
N LEU A 549 16.24 11.18 -13.78
CA LEU A 549 15.81 11.87 -12.56
C LEU A 549 16.23 11.11 -11.28
N GLU A 550 16.18 9.78 -11.27
CA GLU A 550 16.68 8.95 -10.17
C GLU A 550 18.21 9.12 -9.97
N VAL A 551 19.00 9.14 -11.05
CA VAL A 551 20.46 9.35 -11.00
C VAL A 551 20.76 10.73 -10.40
N ILE A 552 20.13 11.78 -10.91
CA ILE A 552 20.36 13.16 -10.42
C ILE A 552 20.01 13.24 -8.92
N ARG A 553 18.86 12.69 -8.49
CA ARG A 553 18.48 12.69 -7.07
C ARG A 553 19.49 11.92 -6.20
N THR A 554 19.98 10.79 -6.69
CA THR A 554 20.99 9.97 -5.98
C THR A 554 22.30 10.70 -5.84
N VAL A 555 22.76 11.38 -6.88
CA VAL A 555 23.98 12.20 -6.86
C VAL A 555 23.83 13.36 -5.87
N LEU A 556 22.71 14.08 -5.89
CA LEU A 556 22.46 15.18 -4.96
C LEU A 556 22.37 14.71 -3.50
N LYS A 557 21.78 13.53 -3.22
CA LYS A 557 21.81 12.94 -1.89
C LYS A 557 23.25 12.61 -1.44
N LYS A 558 24.06 12.07 -2.33
CA LYS A 558 25.47 11.81 -2.04
C LYS A 558 26.23 13.10 -1.74
N ILE A 559 26.07 14.13 -2.57
CA ILE A 559 26.69 15.45 -2.37
C ILE A 559 26.27 16.04 -1.01
N ARG A 560 24.98 15.95 -0.65
CA ARG A 560 24.48 16.41 0.64
C ARG A 560 25.18 15.70 1.80
N ASN A 561 25.37 14.39 1.71
CA ASN A 561 26.05 13.63 2.76
C ASN A 561 27.54 14.00 2.81
N ASP A 562 28.22 14.11 1.67
CA ASP A 562 29.63 14.51 1.60
C ASP A 562 29.86 15.91 2.20
N LEU A 563 28.95 16.87 1.93
CA LEU A 563 29.01 18.22 2.49
C LEU A 563 28.66 18.28 3.99
N ALA A 564 27.78 17.39 4.48
CA ALA A 564 27.37 17.37 5.89
C ALA A 564 28.38 16.64 6.81
N GLU A 565 29.07 15.62 6.30
CA GLU A 565 29.88 14.70 7.11
C GLU A 565 31.37 14.89 6.96
N SER A 566 31.84 15.71 5.98
CA SER A 566 33.24 15.92 5.71
C SER A 566 33.64 17.41 5.80
N PRO A 567 34.95 17.76 5.84
CA PRO A 567 35.39 19.15 5.82
C PRO A 567 35.17 19.84 4.46
N LEU A 568 34.55 19.19 3.50
CA LEU A 568 34.17 19.72 2.21
C LEU A 568 33.07 20.78 2.36
N GLN A 569 33.34 21.99 1.88
CA GLN A 569 32.38 23.10 2.00
C GLN A 569 31.61 23.38 0.73
N ARG A 570 32.13 22.99 -0.43
CA ARG A 570 31.58 23.32 -1.74
C ARG A 570 31.76 22.17 -2.71
N VAL A 571 30.77 21.95 -3.55
CA VAL A 571 30.79 21.00 -4.67
C VAL A 571 30.42 21.76 -5.94
N PHE A 572 31.16 21.53 -7.01
CA PHE A 572 30.70 21.92 -8.34
C PHE A 572 30.17 20.73 -9.10
N MET A 573 28.92 20.81 -9.59
CA MET A 573 28.40 19.91 -10.61
C MET A 573 28.52 20.60 -11.97
N ILE A 574 29.31 20.03 -12.87
CA ILE A 574 29.58 20.61 -14.18
C ILE A 574 29.36 19.55 -15.25
N ALA A 575 28.63 19.92 -16.30
CA ALA A 575 28.40 19.09 -17.46
C ALA A 575 29.31 19.46 -18.63
N ASP A 576 29.64 18.48 -19.47
CA ASP A 576 30.38 18.69 -20.71
C ASP A 576 29.47 19.15 -21.87
N HIS A 577 28.34 18.50 -22.06
CA HIS A 577 27.30 18.83 -23.04
C HIS A 577 25.93 18.38 -22.55
N GLY A 578 24.89 18.75 -23.28
CA GLY A 578 23.54 18.17 -23.13
C GLY A 578 23.22 17.17 -24.24
N ALA A 579 21.95 16.88 -24.42
CA ALA A 579 21.48 15.99 -25.49
C ALA A 579 20.05 16.35 -25.93
N SER A 580 19.65 15.93 -27.12
CA SER A 580 18.35 16.20 -27.71
C SER A 580 17.52 14.94 -27.88
N ARG A 581 16.35 14.92 -27.23
CA ARG A 581 15.28 13.96 -27.50
C ARG A 581 14.53 14.28 -28.77
N LEU A 582 14.28 15.56 -29.02
CA LEU A 582 13.44 16.00 -30.14
C LEU A 582 14.14 15.74 -31.49
N ALA A 583 15.48 15.84 -31.55
CA ALA A 583 16.21 15.42 -32.74
C ALA A 583 16.03 13.93 -33.10
N VAL A 584 15.85 13.07 -32.06
CA VAL A 584 15.53 11.64 -32.30
C VAL A 584 14.09 11.47 -32.81
N LEU A 585 13.16 12.29 -32.36
CA LEU A 585 11.76 12.24 -32.81
C LEU A 585 11.59 12.77 -34.21
N HIS A 586 12.37 13.81 -34.59
CA HIS A 586 12.36 14.41 -35.91
C HIS A 586 12.86 13.42 -36.98
N ASP A 587 13.96 12.71 -36.71
CA ASP A 587 14.52 11.59 -37.49
C ASP A 587 14.64 11.85 -39.02
N THR A 588 14.91 13.08 -39.41
CA THR A 588 15.06 13.47 -40.82
C THR A 588 16.53 13.44 -41.22
N GLU A 589 16.85 12.74 -42.31
CA GLU A 589 18.16 12.78 -42.93
C GLU A 589 18.30 13.98 -43.88
N ASN A 590 19.35 14.72 -43.77
CA ASN A 590 19.69 15.73 -44.76
C ASN A 590 20.31 15.10 -46.02
N VAL A 591 20.69 15.91 -47.00
CA VAL A 591 21.23 15.44 -48.27
C VAL A 591 22.73 15.08 -48.21
N TRP A 592 23.41 15.45 -47.12
CA TRP A 592 24.87 15.32 -46.97
C TRP A 592 25.21 13.95 -46.37
N GLU A 593 26.07 13.20 -47.04
CA GLU A 593 26.42 11.83 -46.65
C GLU A 593 27.74 11.75 -45.96
N MET A 594 27.81 11.07 -44.81
CA MET A 594 29.02 10.82 -44.04
C MET A 594 29.83 9.70 -44.70
N ALA A 595 31.16 9.86 -44.81
CA ALA A 595 32.01 8.79 -45.32
C ALA A 595 32.10 7.58 -44.41
N GLU A 596 32.22 7.81 -43.09
CA GLU A 596 32.18 6.75 -42.07
C GLU A 596 30.79 6.64 -41.45
N LYS A 597 30.03 5.61 -41.89
CA LYS A 597 28.70 5.36 -41.40
C LYS A 597 28.67 5.02 -39.92
N GLY A 598 27.77 5.67 -39.18
CA GLY A 598 27.51 5.35 -37.80
C GLY A 598 28.34 6.10 -36.75
N GLN A 599 29.23 7.01 -37.14
CA GLN A 599 29.93 7.88 -36.17
C GLN A 599 29.08 9.06 -35.69
N HIS A 600 29.31 9.51 -34.48
CA HIS A 600 28.76 10.73 -33.86
C HIS A 600 27.23 10.89 -33.98
N SER A 601 26.49 9.79 -33.96
CA SER A 601 25.01 9.79 -34.05
C SER A 601 24.43 10.59 -35.23
N GLY A 602 25.25 10.99 -36.21
CA GLY A 602 24.84 11.81 -37.35
C GLY A 602 24.52 13.27 -37.02
N ARG A 603 24.87 13.78 -35.82
CA ARG A 603 24.69 15.19 -35.45
C ARG A 603 25.87 16.06 -35.84
N CYS A 604 27.05 15.48 -35.98
CA CYS A 604 28.22 16.13 -36.54
C CYS A 604 28.89 15.22 -37.57
N CYS A 605 29.69 15.84 -38.47
CA CYS A 605 30.40 15.18 -39.56
C CYS A 605 31.75 15.84 -39.77
N PRO A 606 32.84 15.08 -40.00
CA PRO A 606 34.13 15.67 -40.40
C PRO A 606 33.97 16.52 -41.66
N LYS A 607 34.66 17.65 -41.72
CA LYS A 607 34.64 18.51 -42.89
C LYS A 607 35.28 17.85 -44.12
N SER A 608 36.15 16.85 -43.89
CA SER A 608 36.70 16.02 -44.96
C SER A 608 35.67 15.21 -45.73
N ASP A 609 34.51 14.93 -45.14
CA ASP A 609 33.46 14.10 -45.75
C ASP A 609 32.51 14.92 -46.62
N VAL A 610 32.44 16.25 -46.36
CA VAL A 610 31.48 17.16 -47.00
C VAL A 610 32.18 18.44 -47.40
N ASP A 611 32.38 18.63 -48.72
CA ASP A 611 33.15 19.75 -49.29
C ASP A 611 32.53 21.14 -49.08
N GLN A 612 31.22 21.20 -48.81
CA GLN A 612 30.48 22.45 -48.64
C GLN A 612 29.79 22.47 -47.29
N LYS A 613 29.64 23.68 -46.75
CA LYS A 613 28.90 23.87 -45.50
C LYS A 613 27.43 23.41 -45.67
N PRO A 614 26.96 22.41 -44.91
CA PRO A 614 25.57 22.03 -44.92
C PRO A 614 24.65 23.14 -44.40
N ASP A 615 23.40 23.15 -44.85
CA ASP A 615 22.39 24.04 -44.31
C ASP A 615 22.24 23.79 -42.79
N PHE A 616 22.01 24.88 -42.05
CA PHE A 616 21.89 24.86 -40.60
C PHE A 616 23.11 24.29 -39.84
N ALA A 617 24.24 24.03 -40.47
CA ALA A 617 25.44 23.56 -39.78
C ALA A 617 26.23 24.72 -39.17
N ALA A 618 26.73 24.50 -37.97
CA ALA A 618 27.71 25.33 -37.31
C ALA A 618 29.12 24.86 -37.68
N ASP A 619 30.05 25.81 -37.81
CA ASP A 619 31.50 25.54 -37.93
C ASP A 619 32.03 25.11 -36.55
N ALA A 620 32.55 23.89 -36.49
CA ALA A 620 33.06 23.25 -35.28
C ALA A 620 34.52 22.81 -35.45
N GLY A 621 35.34 23.67 -36.03
CA GLY A 621 36.76 23.39 -36.34
C GLY A 621 36.90 22.37 -37.47
N ASP A 622 37.23 21.12 -37.14
CA ASP A 622 37.36 20.02 -38.11
C ASP A 622 36.01 19.38 -38.49
N PHE A 623 34.90 19.84 -37.88
CA PHE A 623 33.59 19.27 -38.05
C PHE A 623 32.54 20.29 -38.53
N TRP A 624 31.50 19.80 -39.18
CA TRP A 624 30.21 20.45 -39.30
C TRP A 624 29.26 19.89 -38.22
N ALA A 625 28.68 20.73 -37.37
CA ALA A 625 27.70 20.33 -36.35
C ALA A 625 26.31 20.88 -36.71
N LEU A 626 25.31 20.05 -36.82
CA LEU A 626 23.93 20.47 -37.15
C LEU A 626 23.30 21.19 -35.98
N ALA A 627 22.79 22.41 -36.24
CA ALA A 627 22.10 23.24 -35.26
C ALA A 627 20.56 23.15 -35.36
N ASN A 628 20.05 22.41 -36.34
CA ASN A 628 18.64 22.00 -36.42
C ASN A 628 18.50 20.53 -35.99
N TYR A 629 17.30 19.94 -36.18
CA TYR A 629 17.00 18.55 -35.75
C TYR A 629 17.34 17.46 -36.79
N ASP A 630 17.90 17.82 -37.94
CA ASP A 630 18.34 16.87 -38.94
C ASP A 630 19.51 16.02 -38.49
N ARG A 631 19.76 14.94 -39.19
CA ARG A 631 20.98 14.15 -39.10
C ARG A 631 21.66 13.99 -40.45
N PHE A 632 22.95 13.86 -40.47
CA PHE A 632 23.69 13.53 -41.67
C PHE A 632 23.29 12.16 -42.22
N LYS A 633 23.16 12.04 -43.52
CA LYS A 633 22.84 10.79 -44.18
C LYS A 633 23.91 9.74 -43.87
N GLY A 634 23.49 8.53 -43.53
CA GLY A 634 24.39 7.46 -43.12
C GLY A 634 24.82 7.50 -41.66
N GLY A 635 24.45 8.56 -40.89
CA GLY A 635 24.64 8.61 -39.44
C GLY A 635 23.93 7.51 -38.71
N ARG A 636 24.45 7.10 -37.55
CA ARG A 636 23.79 6.12 -36.69
C ARG A 636 22.45 6.66 -36.16
N LYS A 637 21.38 5.90 -36.40
CA LYS A 637 20.08 6.22 -35.83
C LYS A 637 20.09 5.98 -34.33
N ALA A 638 19.72 6.99 -33.55
CA ALA A 638 19.54 6.87 -32.11
C ALA A 638 18.09 6.56 -31.75
N ASN A 639 17.89 5.94 -30.61
CA ASN A 639 16.57 5.55 -30.13
C ASN A 639 16.13 6.34 -28.88
N VAL A 640 17.08 6.85 -28.11
CA VAL A 640 16.80 7.54 -26.83
C VAL A 640 17.01 9.04 -26.98
N GLU A 641 18.24 9.50 -26.94
CA GLU A 641 18.64 10.88 -27.20
C GLU A 641 19.92 10.93 -28.03
N VAL A 642 20.22 12.07 -28.59
CA VAL A 642 21.45 12.32 -29.37
C VAL A 642 22.15 13.56 -28.88
N HIS A 643 23.46 13.61 -29.10
CA HIS A 643 24.31 14.78 -28.93
C HIS A 643 25.35 14.84 -30.06
N GLY A 644 26.17 15.87 -30.08
CA GLY A 644 27.15 16.12 -31.13
C GLY A 644 26.75 17.24 -32.06
N GLY A 645 25.51 17.74 -31.97
CA GLY A 645 25.01 18.88 -32.73
C GLY A 645 25.28 20.22 -32.05
N ALA A 646 24.52 21.22 -32.49
CA ALA A 646 24.62 22.60 -32.03
C ALA A 646 23.24 23.20 -31.67
N THR A 647 22.26 22.38 -31.29
CA THR A 647 21.00 22.88 -30.76
C THR A 647 21.21 23.39 -29.32
N LEU A 648 20.31 24.23 -28.84
CA LEU A 648 20.43 24.82 -27.51
C LEU A 648 20.49 23.78 -26.40
N GLU A 649 19.69 22.72 -26.46
CA GLU A 649 19.69 21.64 -25.45
C GLU A 649 20.95 20.76 -25.51
N GLU A 650 21.67 20.73 -26.65
CA GLU A 650 22.94 20.03 -26.76
C GLU A 650 24.11 20.88 -26.23
N LEU A 651 24.03 22.23 -26.35
CA LEU A 651 25.12 23.17 -26.06
C LEU A 651 25.01 23.85 -24.71
N CYS A 652 23.80 24.21 -24.26
CA CYS A 652 23.63 24.89 -22.99
C CYS A 652 23.88 23.94 -21.83
N VAL A 653 24.90 24.23 -21.03
CA VAL A 653 25.33 23.41 -19.90
C VAL A 653 25.36 24.22 -18.61
N PRO A 654 24.99 23.57 -17.47
CA PRO A 654 25.06 24.24 -16.18
C PRO A 654 26.43 24.07 -15.51
N ILE A 655 26.82 25.07 -14.76
CA ILE A 655 27.82 25.03 -13.70
C ILE A 655 27.07 25.30 -12.40
N ILE A 656 26.97 24.32 -11.54
CA ILE A 656 26.19 24.38 -10.30
C ILE A 656 27.16 24.31 -9.13
N GLU A 657 27.25 25.38 -8.34
CA GLU A 657 27.95 25.39 -7.06
C GLU A 657 26.94 25.03 -5.96
N LEU A 658 27.25 23.97 -5.19
CA LEU A 658 26.43 23.46 -4.11
C LEU A 658 27.16 23.63 -2.77
N SER A 659 26.39 24.06 -1.76
CA SER A 659 26.81 24.07 -0.37
C SER A 659 25.67 23.52 0.52
N TYR A 660 26.01 23.07 1.75
CA TYR A 660 25.03 22.50 2.67
C TYR A 660 24.66 23.51 3.74
N MET A 661 23.37 23.60 4.02
CA MET A 661 22.81 24.40 5.10
C MET A 661 22.46 23.50 6.29
N SER A 662 23.20 23.60 7.39
CA SER A 662 23.03 22.72 8.57
C SER A 662 21.72 22.94 9.31
N GLU A 663 21.14 24.14 9.22
CA GLU A 663 19.87 24.50 9.85
C GLU A 663 18.94 25.12 8.81
N LYS A 664 17.66 24.72 8.84
CA LYS A 664 16.64 25.37 8.00
C LYS A 664 16.39 26.76 8.53
N PRO A 665 16.61 27.85 7.73
CA PRO A 665 16.38 29.20 8.22
C PRO A 665 14.92 29.45 8.52
N GLU A 666 14.65 30.03 9.64
CA GLU A 666 13.37 30.69 9.87
C GLU A 666 13.41 32.06 9.21
N ILE A 667 12.45 32.33 8.35
CA ILE A 667 12.35 33.54 7.56
C ILE A 667 11.13 34.36 7.98
N ALA A 668 11.31 35.66 8.13
CA ALA A 668 10.17 36.57 8.32
C ALA A 668 10.29 37.81 7.43
N LEU A 669 9.15 38.28 6.97
CA LEU A 669 9.02 39.59 6.32
C LEU A 669 8.68 40.64 7.37
N MET A 670 9.28 41.83 7.29
CA MET A 670 9.10 42.91 8.27
C MET A 670 9.02 44.27 7.57
N PRO A 671 8.29 45.24 8.12
CA PRO A 671 8.41 46.64 7.70
C PRO A 671 9.84 47.15 7.93
N ILE A 672 10.32 48.06 7.10
CA ILE A 672 11.71 48.62 7.18
C ILE A 672 12.02 49.20 8.57
N ASP A 673 11.04 49.92 9.15
CA ASP A 673 11.20 50.68 10.37
C ASP A 673 10.96 49.83 11.65
N ASN A 674 10.70 48.55 11.53
CA ASN A 674 10.42 47.68 12.69
C ASN A 674 11.71 47.01 13.17
N GLU A 675 12.03 47.18 14.49
CA GLU A 675 13.20 46.55 15.11
C GLU A 675 12.86 45.27 15.87
N VAL A 676 11.57 44.97 16.06
CA VAL A 676 11.11 43.79 16.79
C VAL A 676 10.64 42.72 15.82
N PHE A 677 11.21 41.56 15.96
CA PHE A 677 10.94 40.40 15.14
C PHE A 677 9.84 39.52 15.74
N ALA A 678 8.81 39.19 14.98
CA ALA A 678 7.85 38.17 15.31
C ALA A 678 7.59 37.28 14.09
N ILE A 679 7.89 35.98 14.20
CA ILE A 679 7.58 35.00 13.17
C ILE A 679 6.05 34.84 13.10
N GLY A 680 5.49 34.99 11.89
CA GLY A 680 4.08 34.78 11.63
C GLY A 680 3.24 36.06 11.57
N ASP A 681 3.77 37.23 11.86
CA ASP A 681 3.08 38.50 11.65
C ASP A 681 3.07 38.85 10.15
N ILE A 682 1.92 39.33 9.66
CA ILE A 682 1.77 39.82 8.29
C ILE A 682 2.18 41.28 8.24
N PRO A 683 3.32 41.64 7.62
CA PRO A 683 3.79 43.03 7.58
C PRO A 683 2.88 43.90 6.71
N GLU A 684 2.60 45.09 7.20
CA GLU A 684 1.87 46.11 6.47
C GLU A 684 2.84 47.21 5.97
N ILE A 685 2.81 47.49 4.69
CA ILE A 685 3.67 48.47 4.04
C ILE A 685 2.83 49.62 3.56
N GLU A 686 3.12 50.87 3.99
CA GLU A 686 2.48 52.07 3.49
C GLU A 686 3.24 52.61 2.28
N VAL A 687 2.49 52.83 1.17
CA VAL A 687 3.03 53.41 -0.05
C VAL A 687 2.33 54.75 -0.39
N SER A 688 3.10 55.70 -0.92
CA SER A 688 2.58 56.97 -1.41
C SER A 688 3.32 57.37 -2.70
N PHE A 689 2.99 58.55 -3.25
CA PHE A 689 3.70 59.08 -4.43
C PHE A 689 5.21 59.27 -4.17
N ARG A 690 5.58 59.50 -2.90
CA ARG A 690 6.95 59.69 -2.48
C ARG A 690 7.59 58.46 -1.79
N LYS A 691 6.80 57.57 -1.22
CA LYS A 691 7.26 56.39 -0.50
C LYS A 691 6.98 55.12 -1.32
N LYS A 692 8.05 54.54 -1.83
CA LYS A 692 8.00 53.27 -2.60
C LYS A 692 7.83 52.08 -1.65
N ALA A 693 7.26 50.99 -2.13
CA ALA A 693 7.14 49.76 -1.36
C ALA A 693 8.55 49.21 -1.07
N ALA A 694 8.81 48.93 0.18
CA ALA A 694 10.04 48.27 0.63
C ALA A 694 9.78 47.50 1.90
N LEU A 695 10.46 46.38 2.05
CA LEU A 695 10.41 45.57 3.27
C LEU A 695 11.78 44.98 3.62
N LYS A 696 11.86 44.41 4.79
CA LYS A 696 13.05 43.76 5.33
C LYS A 696 12.77 42.28 5.47
N ILE A 697 13.67 41.45 4.95
CA ILE A 697 13.70 40.01 5.18
C ILE A 697 14.63 39.75 6.36
N PHE A 698 14.18 39.04 7.35
CA PHE A 698 15.00 38.52 8.44
C PHE A 698 15.19 37.01 8.25
N SER A 699 16.38 36.52 8.58
CA SER A 699 16.70 35.10 8.59
C SER A 699 17.46 34.72 9.86
N THR A 700 17.19 33.54 10.42
CA THR A 700 17.97 33.05 11.57
C THR A 700 19.41 32.68 11.22
N VAL A 701 19.71 32.47 9.94
CA VAL A 701 21.08 32.21 9.43
C VAL A 701 21.46 33.22 8.35
N SER A 702 22.74 33.44 8.17
CA SER A 702 23.23 34.31 7.09
C SER A 702 22.97 33.67 5.73
N LEU A 703 22.36 34.44 4.83
CA LEU A 703 22.00 34.02 3.46
C LEU A 703 22.86 34.76 2.44
N GLN A 704 23.06 34.16 1.28
CA GLN A 704 23.82 34.78 0.17
C GLN A 704 22.87 35.00 -1.03
N ASN A 705 23.13 36.12 -1.76
CA ASN A 705 22.33 36.46 -2.96
C ASN A 705 20.82 36.42 -2.72
N VAL A 706 20.37 37.12 -1.66
CA VAL A 706 18.96 37.11 -1.25
C VAL A 706 18.12 37.91 -2.23
N SER A 707 16.98 37.41 -2.57
CA SER A 707 15.95 38.09 -3.37
C SER A 707 14.55 37.74 -2.91
N LEU A 708 13.57 38.61 -3.24
CA LEU A 708 12.16 38.40 -3.00
C LEU A 708 11.43 38.26 -4.33
N ALA A 709 10.71 37.18 -4.53
CA ALA A 709 9.88 36.97 -5.71
C ALA A 709 8.41 37.31 -5.37
N VAL A 710 7.79 38.22 -6.11
CA VAL A 710 6.37 38.61 -5.98
C VAL A 710 5.75 38.68 -7.37
N ASP A 711 4.64 37.99 -7.60
CA ASP A 711 3.95 37.99 -8.90
C ASP A 711 4.88 37.74 -10.11
N ARG A 712 5.80 36.80 -9.99
CA ARG A 712 6.84 36.46 -10.99
C ARG A 712 7.92 37.54 -11.21
N THR A 713 7.97 38.59 -10.40
CA THR A 713 9.03 39.61 -10.44
C THR A 713 10.01 39.39 -9.31
N PHE A 714 11.31 39.36 -9.60
CA PHE A 714 12.37 39.21 -8.61
C PHE A 714 12.93 40.58 -8.22
N TYR A 715 12.94 40.84 -6.92
CA TYR A 715 13.53 42.03 -6.32
C TYR A 715 14.78 41.63 -5.54
N PRO A 716 15.97 42.04 -5.97
CA PRO A 716 17.21 41.74 -5.24
C PRO A 716 17.19 42.43 -3.87
N ALA A 717 17.70 41.71 -2.87
CA ALA A 717 17.83 42.23 -1.52
C ALA A 717 19.26 42.71 -1.25
N THR A 718 19.36 43.80 -0.49
CA THR A 718 20.63 44.33 -0.01
C THR A 718 20.85 43.89 1.43
N ASP A 719 22.00 43.28 1.75
CA ASP A 719 22.37 42.93 3.12
C ASP A 719 22.57 44.23 3.93
N ILE A 720 21.83 44.33 5.03
CA ILE A 720 21.89 45.47 5.96
C ILE A 720 22.45 45.07 7.33
N GLY A 721 23.04 43.88 7.44
CA GLY A 721 23.62 43.32 8.66
C GLY A 721 22.62 42.57 9.55
N ASN A 722 23.14 41.83 10.52
CA ASN A 722 22.35 41.03 11.48
C ASN A 722 21.37 40.06 10.83
N ASN A 723 21.76 39.42 9.72
CA ASN A 723 20.91 38.53 8.92
C ASN A 723 19.60 39.18 8.43
N CYS A 724 19.65 40.49 8.23
CA CYS A 724 18.54 41.29 7.67
C CYS A 724 18.91 41.75 6.25
N TYR A 725 17.93 41.70 5.36
CA TYR A 725 18.11 42.03 3.95
C TYR A 725 16.97 42.97 3.52
N ARG A 726 17.32 44.14 3.01
CA ARG A 726 16.37 45.12 2.52
C ARG A 726 16.00 44.84 1.08
N VAL A 727 14.70 44.85 0.79
CA VAL A 727 14.12 44.70 -0.55
C VAL A 727 13.33 45.94 -0.91
N ASP A 728 13.67 46.61 -2.00
CA ASP A 728 12.92 47.72 -2.57
C ASP A 728 12.10 47.25 -3.77
N MET A 729 10.78 47.50 -3.77
CA MET A 729 9.82 47.04 -4.77
C MET A 729 9.10 48.24 -5.41
N PRO A 730 9.79 49.07 -6.19
CA PRO A 730 9.27 50.37 -6.67
C PRO A 730 8.04 50.25 -7.60
N GLU A 731 7.83 49.08 -8.18
CA GLU A 731 6.75 48.79 -9.14
C GLU A 731 5.45 48.36 -8.45
N LEU A 732 5.49 47.92 -7.21
CA LEU A 732 4.33 47.52 -6.43
C LEU A 732 3.65 48.76 -5.86
N LYS A 733 2.57 49.22 -6.52
CA LYS A 733 1.80 50.45 -6.15
C LYS A 733 0.34 50.18 -5.80
N LYS A 734 -0.16 48.99 -6.10
CA LYS A 734 -1.56 48.66 -5.86
C LYS A 734 -1.74 48.21 -4.43
N GLN A 735 -2.84 48.66 -3.80
CA GLN A 735 -3.24 48.19 -2.47
C GLN A 735 -3.76 46.74 -2.58
N GLY A 736 -3.37 45.90 -1.64
CA GLY A 736 -3.76 44.48 -1.58
C GLY A 736 -2.84 43.62 -0.75
N THR A 737 -3.25 42.39 -0.58
CA THR A 737 -2.39 41.34 -0.01
C THR A 737 -1.59 40.68 -1.12
N TYR A 738 -0.31 40.54 -0.89
CA TYR A 738 0.66 39.91 -1.78
C TYR A 738 1.28 38.71 -1.10
N TYR A 739 1.73 37.75 -1.89
CA TYR A 739 2.47 36.60 -1.41
C TYR A 739 3.85 36.61 -2.05
N ALA A 740 4.86 36.37 -1.26
CA ALA A 740 6.23 36.46 -1.71
C ALA A 740 7.01 35.18 -1.36
N ASP A 741 7.89 34.79 -2.29
CA ASP A 741 8.89 33.75 -2.03
C ASP A 741 10.24 34.41 -1.74
N VAL A 742 10.92 33.96 -0.68
CA VAL A 742 12.27 34.42 -0.36
C VAL A 742 13.26 33.41 -0.94
N CYS A 743 14.19 33.93 -1.74
CA CYS A 743 15.21 33.13 -2.42
C CYS A 743 16.60 33.45 -1.87
N SER A 744 17.47 32.42 -1.80
CA SER A 744 18.92 32.54 -1.60
C SER A 744 19.63 31.89 -2.78
N GLY A 745 20.31 32.72 -3.61
CA GLY A 745 20.73 32.29 -4.93
C GLY A 745 19.53 31.87 -5.78
N ASP A 746 19.61 30.70 -6.39
CA ASP A 746 18.54 30.12 -7.21
C ASP A 746 17.51 29.28 -6.40
N ASN A 747 17.68 29.16 -5.07
CA ASN A 747 16.78 28.39 -4.23
C ASN A 747 15.72 29.23 -3.56
N VAL A 748 14.48 28.78 -3.59
CA VAL A 748 13.40 29.29 -2.75
C VAL A 748 13.54 28.66 -1.36
N ILE A 749 13.78 29.50 -0.33
CA ILE A 749 13.98 29.07 1.06
C ILE A 749 12.75 29.26 1.93
N ALA A 750 11.84 30.15 1.54
CA ALA A 750 10.51 30.28 2.13
C ALA A 750 9.50 30.69 1.03
N GLU A 751 8.33 30.06 1.04
CA GLU A 751 7.29 30.22 0.02
C GLU A 751 6.07 30.90 0.60
N GLU A 752 5.34 31.65 -0.27
CA GLU A 752 4.01 32.22 0.02
C GLU A 752 3.92 33.08 1.29
N LEU A 753 5.01 33.79 1.64
CA LEU A 753 4.98 34.68 2.80
C LEU A 753 4.07 35.89 2.51
N PRO A 754 3.00 36.10 3.30
CA PRO A 754 2.05 37.17 3.07
C PRO A 754 2.58 38.54 3.52
N PHE A 755 2.26 39.58 2.76
CA PHE A 755 2.40 40.97 3.19
C PHE A 755 1.31 41.86 2.58
N VAL A 756 1.00 42.99 3.20
CA VAL A 756 -0.09 43.90 2.78
C VAL A 756 0.48 45.24 2.38
N ILE A 757 0.05 45.74 1.20
CA ILE A 757 0.32 47.14 0.77
C ILE A 757 -0.90 47.96 1.06
N LYS A 758 -0.74 49.07 1.81
CA LYS A 758 -1.73 50.11 2.13
C LYS A 758 -1.32 51.45 1.55
N LYS A 759 -2.30 52.31 1.19
CA LYS A 759 -2.00 53.69 0.82
C LYS A 759 -1.87 54.55 2.06
N GLU A 760 -0.86 55.41 2.09
CA GLU A 760 -0.61 56.36 3.19
C GLU A 760 -1.87 57.28 3.35
N GLY A 761 -2.39 57.36 4.60
CA GLY A 761 -3.53 58.24 4.95
C GLY A 761 -4.93 57.60 4.95
N GLN A 762 -5.08 56.34 4.68
CA GLN A 762 -6.34 55.60 4.95
C GLN A 762 -6.38 55.08 6.38
N LYS A 763 -6.90 55.89 7.33
CA LYS A 763 -7.36 55.35 8.59
C LYS A 763 -8.65 54.57 8.38
N GLU A 764 -8.67 53.29 8.69
CA GLU A 764 -9.90 52.52 8.79
C GLU A 764 -10.81 53.22 9.83
N ARG A 765 -11.95 53.75 9.36
CA ARG A 765 -13.08 54.06 10.22
C ARG A 765 -13.66 52.73 10.66
N SER A 766 -13.30 52.27 11.83
CA SER A 766 -14.03 51.27 12.58
C SER A 766 -15.46 51.76 12.74
N LEU A 767 -16.40 51.22 11.96
CA LEU A 767 -17.83 51.33 12.27
C LEU A 767 -18.10 50.34 13.40
N LEU A 768 -18.27 50.88 14.61
CA LEU A 768 -18.93 50.22 15.72
C LEU A 768 -20.36 49.81 15.33
#